data_b44d7874d4b8e1a6cccdb7f03e9475ce
#
_entry.id   b44d7874d4b8e1a6cccdb7f03e9475ce
#
_cell.length_a   1.000
_cell.length_b   1.000
_cell.length_c   1.000
_cell.angle_alpha   90.00
_cell.angle_beta   90.00
_cell.angle_gamma   90.00
#
_symmetry.space_group_name_H-M   'P 1'
#
loop_
_entity.id
_entity.type
_entity.pdbx_description
1 polymer ?
#
loop_
_entity_poly.entity_id
_entity_poly.type
_entity_poly.pdbx_seq_one_letter_code
_entity_poly.pdbx_strand_id
1 'polypeptide(L)'
;MFAVSNVRPQVKTNLLVSVSGFALVVFGYAPIAYAQTGAQQAAQVPVVEEVVVTGSRIVRDGYEAPTPVTVVGAEQLMDAAKPNVFDAISSLPAFSGNINLSTSTAGISMGTGGSSTLNLRGLGVSRTLVLFDSRRFPNIFVTGGTDAKLFPDLLISRVDVVTGGASAVYGSDAVSGVVNFVLDKEFAGIKGNVMGGITSRGDHEQYKFAVAAGTPFAGGRGHVLFAADVGDQAHMEGKVRDWNQVGYFQISNPNYTPTNGQPQLLHRYNSGMWAANPGGVIAGGPLKGIAFGPGGAPYQANLGEFIGGSFNVGGDWRIATEQGANSLAAGSEDKHLYARASYDLSDDVTVFAEYNFGTVQSYYDCCWTYYLGANINVRPDNPFMPESVRDRATALGLTSLAFGKQLKDIPPYSGDNERNSYVYVVGAEGNFDAFDSSWSWDVYAQRGVVKLDLNSPIQIQPANFALAIDAVRGPSGAIVCRSSLTNPTNGCVPYNLFGTGTREAPLNSQAAINYVTSFPNHPHNSQAQRTSSAAFNVSGEPFEGWAGPISLAFGGEWRKESIEGKADPIAEARGWFSTNYITWPLVSQKVVEGNVETVVPLAKDVAWATALDFNGGVRITHYTYSGSVVTWKAGLTYNPVDDFRLRFTRSRDIRAPNLNDLFAPGQRGNSAIADPFLGNQSFVFGNIAGGNPNLAPEKADTTGIGGVYQPEWLPGFSTSLDYYNIALKGAIASPATTFILQQCFLGVQFYCPFINRRADGTIDTIFQRPVNSNVLRARGLDIEASYRTPLSEFNETWEGDLSVRAVATHIIALEGQSTTFSVATGAIGAGGLVNAPAPKWSGQISVSYSNDAFRFNWTTRYISSGDMFADKIACASGCPTPVPAGLRTVDYNYVPSYHATDIAFSYAFYTDGDRNAEAYLNVDNLFDRDPPPVAISGVAYSPMTQPALYDVFGRAFRVGVRFRM
;
A
#
# COMPACT_ATOMS: atom_id res chain seq x y z
N MET A 1 -7.40 -21.47 -36.38
CA MET A 1 -7.88 -22.28 -35.27
C MET A 1 -6.71 -22.47 -34.31
N PHE A 2 -6.37 -21.39 -33.61
CA PHE A 2 -5.52 -21.45 -32.42
C PHE A 2 -6.30 -20.77 -31.33
N ALA A 3 -6.87 -21.57 -30.47
CA ALA A 3 -7.43 -21.13 -29.22
C ALA A 3 -6.28 -20.43 -28.46
N VAL A 4 -6.46 -19.17 -28.11
CA VAL A 4 -5.75 -18.59 -26.97
C VAL A 4 -6.37 -19.28 -25.76
N SER A 5 -5.86 -20.50 -25.49
CA SER A 5 -6.12 -21.19 -24.26
C SER A 5 -5.60 -20.29 -23.14
N ASN A 6 -6.42 -20.12 -22.13
CA ASN A 6 -5.99 -19.73 -20.80
C ASN A 6 -4.67 -20.46 -20.50
N VAL A 7 -3.55 -19.76 -20.61
CA VAL A 7 -2.31 -20.18 -19.99
C VAL A 7 -2.47 -19.82 -18.51
N ARG A 8 -3.32 -20.57 -17.82
CA ARG A 8 -3.04 -20.89 -16.44
C ARG A 8 -1.99 -21.98 -16.53
N PRO A 9 -0.81 -21.82 -15.94
CA PRO A 9 0.07 -22.93 -15.80
C PRO A 9 -0.70 -24.01 -15.02
N GLN A 10 -0.87 -25.18 -15.63
CA GLN A 10 -1.27 -26.38 -14.91
C GLN A 10 -0.08 -26.82 -14.03
N VAL A 11 0.21 -26.02 -12.99
CA VAL A 11 1.16 -26.39 -11.93
C VAL A 11 0.45 -27.19 -10.82
N LYS A 12 -0.89 -27.24 -10.87
CA LYS A 12 -1.70 -27.89 -9.81
C LYS A 12 -1.52 -29.41 -9.64
N THR A 13 -0.88 -30.11 -10.57
CA THR A 13 -0.76 -31.59 -10.48
C THR A 13 0.67 -32.09 -10.28
N ASN A 14 1.69 -31.31 -10.58
CA ASN A 14 3.07 -31.77 -10.49
C ASN A 14 3.78 -31.39 -9.16
N LEU A 15 3.25 -30.48 -8.36
CA LEU A 15 3.85 -30.10 -7.09
C LEU A 15 3.54 -31.09 -5.96
N LEU A 16 2.38 -31.75 -6.02
CA LEU A 16 2.00 -32.77 -5.02
C LEU A 16 2.77 -34.07 -5.16
N VAL A 17 3.31 -34.38 -6.33
CA VAL A 17 4.11 -35.60 -6.56
C VAL A 17 5.59 -35.40 -6.23
N SER A 18 6.10 -34.15 -6.32
CA SER A 18 7.51 -33.87 -5.97
C SER A 18 7.77 -33.68 -4.49
N VAL A 19 6.73 -33.30 -3.70
CA VAL A 19 6.85 -33.14 -2.25
C VAL A 19 6.80 -34.47 -1.50
N SER A 20 6.12 -35.49 -2.05
CA SER A 20 6.10 -36.85 -1.47
C SER A 20 7.44 -37.61 -1.60
N GLY A 21 8.33 -37.14 -2.47
CA GLY A 21 9.66 -37.75 -2.63
C GLY A 21 10.75 -37.23 -1.67
N PHE A 22 10.54 -36.07 -1.07
CA PHE A 22 11.54 -35.45 -0.19
C PHE A 22 11.33 -35.75 1.31
N ALA A 23 10.13 -36.17 1.71
CA ALA A 23 9.80 -36.44 3.10
C ALA A 23 10.26 -37.82 3.61
N LEU A 24 10.85 -38.69 2.75
CA LEU A 24 11.17 -40.09 3.08
C LEU A 24 12.66 -40.37 3.27
N VAL A 25 13.54 -39.37 3.22
CA VAL A 25 15.01 -39.62 3.32
C VAL A 25 15.62 -39.18 4.68
N VAL A 26 14.86 -38.57 5.60
CA VAL A 26 15.42 -38.02 6.86
C VAL A 26 15.18 -38.94 8.08
N PHE A 27 14.51 -40.08 7.95
CA PHE A 27 14.34 -41.02 9.09
C PHE A 27 15.31 -42.20 9.02
N GLY A 28 16.51 -41.98 9.52
CA GLY A 28 17.44 -43.11 9.70
C GLY A 28 18.77 -42.71 10.32
N TYR A 29 18.79 -42.18 11.53
CA TYR A 29 19.89 -42.37 12.48
C TYR A 29 19.42 -41.90 13.87
N ALA A 30 19.18 -42.85 14.76
CA ALA A 30 18.99 -42.62 16.17
C ALA A 30 20.34 -42.63 16.92
N PRO A 31 20.69 -41.64 17.72
CA PRO A 31 21.72 -41.81 18.73
C PRO A 31 21.09 -42.12 20.10
N ILE A 32 21.77 -43.01 20.77
CA ILE A 32 21.50 -43.59 22.06
C ILE A 32 21.50 -42.51 23.17
N ALA A 33 20.44 -42.52 23.99
CA ALA A 33 20.29 -41.64 25.11
C ALA A 33 21.20 -42.05 26.29
N TYR A 34 21.92 -41.09 26.87
CA TYR A 34 22.43 -41.19 28.26
C TYR A 34 21.46 -40.50 29.22
N ALA A 35 20.94 -41.24 30.14
CA ALA A 35 20.13 -40.73 31.24
C ALA A 35 20.99 -39.97 32.24
N GLN A 36 20.64 -38.74 32.58
CA GLN A 36 21.08 -38.05 33.77
C GLN A 36 19.88 -37.79 34.70
N THR A 37 20.06 -38.20 35.93
CA THR A 37 19.14 -38.16 37.04
C THR A 37 18.86 -36.76 37.55
N GLY A 38 17.61 -36.54 37.95
CA GLY A 38 16.99 -35.28 38.29
C GLY A 38 17.59 -34.49 39.46
N ALA A 39 17.38 -33.20 39.34
CA ALA A 39 17.22 -32.30 40.49
C ALA A 39 15.91 -31.52 40.26
N GLN A 40 15.01 -31.61 41.23
CA GLN A 40 13.79 -30.79 41.28
C GLN A 40 14.18 -29.30 41.29
N GLN A 41 13.85 -28.60 40.25
CA GLN A 41 13.85 -27.13 40.22
C GLN A 41 12.46 -26.63 40.59
N ALA A 42 12.43 -25.77 41.60
CA ALA A 42 11.25 -25.01 41.99
C ALA A 42 10.71 -24.21 40.80
N ALA A 43 9.40 -24.15 40.70
CA ALA A 43 8.72 -23.36 39.68
C ALA A 43 9.25 -21.91 39.68
N GLN A 44 10.04 -21.55 38.69
CA GLN A 44 10.37 -20.16 38.41
C GLN A 44 9.14 -19.51 37.77
N VAL A 45 8.67 -18.44 38.40
CA VAL A 45 7.78 -17.45 37.77
C VAL A 45 8.44 -17.09 36.45
N PRO A 46 7.73 -17.13 35.33
CA PRO A 46 8.32 -16.75 34.04
C PRO A 46 8.84 -15.32 34.16
N VAL A 47 10.16 -15.18 34.17
CA VAL A 47 10.83 -13.90 33.97
C VAL A 47 10.38 -13.44 32.58
N VAL A 48 9.68 -12.32 32.53
CA VAL A 48 9.41 -11.64 31.28
C VAL A 48 10.78 -11.42 30.66
N GLU A 49 11.08 -12.13 29.55
CA GLU A 49 12.31 -11.91 28.78
C GLU A 49 12.41 -10.41 28.48
N GLU A 50 13.54 -9.82 28.80
CA GLU A 50 13.85 -8.42 28.60
C GLU A 50 13.78 -8.12 27.10
N VAL A 51 12.62 -7.67 26.63
CA VAL A 51 12.34 -7.47 25.19
C VAL A 51 13.01 -6.17 24.74
N VAL A 52 14.18 -6.31 24.15
CA VAL A 52 14.90 -5.23 23.48
C VAL A 52 14.06 -4.67 22.35
N VAL A 53 13.54 -3.46 22.49
CA VAL A 53 12.65 -2.87 21.48
C VAL A 53 13.33 -1.82 20.60
N THR A 54 12.87 -1.77 19.37
CA THR A 54 13.23 -0.76 18.35
C THR A 54 12.86 0.66 18.82
N GLY A 55 13.69 1.63 18.58
CA GLY A 55 13.42 3.05 18.90
C GLY A 55 14.59 3.78 19.52
N SER A 56 15.62 3.04 19.94
CA SER A 56 16.93 3.48 20.38
C SER A 56 17.97 2.43 20.01
N ARG A 57 19.23 2.81 19.90
CA ARG A 57 20.37 1.89 19.80
C ARG A 57 20.82 1.41 21.19
N ILE A 58 20.25 1.99 22.23
CA ILE A 58 20.43 1.56 23.63
C ILE A 58 19.26 0.63 23.97
N VAL A 59 19.60 -0.55 24.44
CA VAL A 59 18.67 -1.65 24.77
C VAL A 59 17.71 -1.23 25.88
N ARG A 60 16.39 -1.34 25.68
CA ARG A 60 15.33 -1.07 26.68
C ARG A 60 14.04 -1.81 26.37
N ASP A 61 13.20 -2.02 27.40
CA ASP A 61 11.82 -2.48 27.24
C ASP A 61 10.95 -1.40 26.54
N GLY A 62 9.95 -1.81 25.74
CA GLY A 62 9.05 -0.93 25.00
C GLY A 62 8.21 -0.01 25.87
N TYR A 63 7.85 -0.44 27.06
CA TYR A 63 7.18 0.42 28.05
C TYR A 63 8.13 1.41 28.72
N GLU A 64 9.44 1.14 28.73
CA GLU A 64 10.46 2.02 29.26
C GLU A 64 10.95 3.09 28.31
N ALA A 65 10.75 2.89 27.02
CA ALA A 65 11.15 3.86 26.01
C ALA A 65 10.32 5.15 26.10
N PRO A 66 10.95 6.34 25.91
CA PRO A 66 10.22 7.61 25.89
C PRO A 66 9.30 7.75 24.68
N THR A 67 9.55 7.00 23.62
CA THR A 67 8.70 6.93 22.41
C THR A 67 7.82 5.70 22.50
N PRO A 68 6.49 5.81 22.28
CA PRO A 68 5.61 4.66 22.30
C PRO A 68 6.04 3.59 21.30
N VAL A 69 6.10 2.35 21.74
CA VAL A 69 6.38 1.18 20.91
C VAL A 69 5.28 0.15 21.16
N THR A 70 4.58 -0.23 20.11
CA THR A 70 3.66 -1.36 20.13
C THR A 70 4.40 -2.58 19.62
N VAL A 71 4.56 -3.58 20.46
CA VAL A 71 5.19 -4.86 20.11
C VAL A 71 4.11 -5.87 19.77
N VAL A 72 4.25 -6.52 18.60
CA VAL A 72 3.43 -7.65 18.17
C VAL A 72 4.31 -8.88 18.15
N GLY A 73 4.22 -9.71 19.17
CA GLY A 73 5.02 -10.92 19.32
C GLY A 73 4.60 -12.05 18.38
N ALA A 74 5.48 -13.07 18.27
CA ALA A 74 5.23 -14.24 17.41
C ALA A 74 3.91 -14.95 17.73
N GLU A 75 3.55 -15.07 19.01
CA GLU A 75 2.30 -15.67 19.45
C GLU A 75 1.08 -14.92 18.89
N GLN A 76 1.05 -13.60 19.00
CA GLN A 76 -0.03 -12.75 18.45
C GLN A 76 -0.10 -12.82 16.93
N LEU A 77 1.05 -12.90 16.25
CA LEU A 77 1.11 -13.09 14.78
C LEU A 77 0.56 -14.46 14.38
N MET A 78 0.87 -15.49 15.16
CA MET A 78 0.33 -16.84 14.94
C MET A 78 -1.16 -16.92 15.22
N ASP A 79 -1.66 -16.28 16.27
CA ASP A 79 -3.08 -16.27 16.65
C ASP A 79 -3.93 -15.51 15.62
N ALA A 80 -3.38 -14.49 14.99
CA ALA A 80 -4.04 -13.81 13.88
C ALA A 80 -4.27 -14.73 12.67
N ALA A 81 -3.44 -15.77 12.50
CA ALA A 81 -3.49 -16.77 11.42
C ALA A 81 -3.74 -16.16 10.02
N LYS A 82 -3.16 -14.98 9.76
CA LYS A 82 -3.25 -14.30 8.47
C LYS A 82 -2.28 -14.94 7.46
N PRO A 83 -2.50 -14.76 6.15
CA PRO A 83 -1.63 -15.34 5.12
C PRO A 83 -0.17 -14.94 5.23
N ASN A 84 0.10 -13.74 5.73
CA ASN A 84 1.44 -13.20 5.94
C ASN A 84 1.45 -12.19 7.10
N VAL A 85 2.65 -11.83 7.56
CA VAL A 85 2.83 -10.91 8.69
C VAL A 85 2.34 -9.50 8.37
N PHE A 86 2.44 -9.03 7.12
CA PHE A 86 1.90 -7.73 6.72
C PHE A 86 0.38 -7.64 6.99
N ASP A 87 -0.39 -8.67 6.61
CA ASP A 87 -1.86 -8.66 6.82
C ASP A 87 -2.21 -8.64 8.32
N ALA A 88 -1.39 -9.27 9.16
CA ALA A 88 -1.58 -9.25 10.60
C ALA A 88 -1.39 -7.85 11.20
N ILE A 89 -0.28 -7.16 10.84
CA ILE A 89 0.05 -5.86 11.43
C ILE A 89 -0.66 -4.68 10.77
N SER A 90 -0.98 -4.76 9.49
CA SER A 90 -1.65 -3.67 8.74
C SER A 90 -3.06 -3.35 9.26
N SER A 91 -3.67 -4.25 10.05
CA SER A 91 -4.96 -4.07 10.69
C SER A 91 -4.91 -3.23 11.98
N LEU A 92 -3.71 -2.95 12.52
CA LEU A 92 -3.57 -2.12 13.72
C LEU A 92 -4.05 -0.68 13.46
N PRO A 93 -4.74 -0.04 14.42
CA PRO A 93 -5.35 1.28 14.24
C PRO A 93 -4.39 2.42 13.86
N ALA A 94 -3.10 2.30 14.18
CA ALA A 94 -2.07 3.27 13.83
C ALA A 94 -1.76 3.32 12.31
N PHE A 95 -2.14 2.28 11.55
CA PHE A 95 -1.94 2.22 10.10
C PHE A 95 -3.19 2.71 9.35
N SER A 96 -2.99 3.59 8.38
CA SER A 96 -4.08 4.10 7.54
C SER A 96 -3.58 4.38 6.13
N GLY A 97 -4.33 3.92 5.13
CA GLY A 97 -3.96 4.10 3.73
C GLY A 97 -2.76 3.24 3.31
N ASN A 98 -2.65 2.03 3.86
CA ASN A 98 -1.70 1.01 3.40
C ASN A 98 -1.98 0.66 1.95
N ILE A 99 -0.93 0.30 1.21
CA ILE A 99 -1.09 -0.36 -0.09
C ILE A 99 -1.13 -1.87 0.19
N ASN A 100 -2.15 -2.55 -0.33
CA ASN A 100 -2.35 -3.98 -0.20
C ASN A 100 -3.02 -4.55 -1.46
N LEU A 101 -3.34 -5.83 -1.48
CA LEU A 101 -3.95 -6.50 -2.64
C LEU A 101 -5.27 -5.84 -3.08
N SER A 102 -6.05 -5.28 -2.15
CA SER A 102 -7.35 -4.67 -2.44
C SER A 102 -7.28 -3.19 -2.82
N THR A 103 -6.24 -2.46 -2.38
CA THR A 103 -6.12 -1.01 -2.62
C THR A 103 -5.32 -0.67 -3.87
N SER A 104 -4.60 -1.62 -4.45
CA SER A 104 -3.62 -1.41 -5.51
C SER A 104 -4.09 -1.82 -6.91
N THR A 105 -5.30 -2.35 -7.06
CA THR A 105 -5.81 -2.91 -8.33
C THR A 105 -6.02 -1.88 -9.45
N ALA A 106 -6.13 -0.60 -9.12
CA ALA A 106 -6.22 0.48 -10.10
C ALA A 106 -4.84 1.02 -10.56
N GLY A 107 -3.75 0.57 -9.97
CA GLY A 107 -2.40 1.15 -10.13
C GLY A 107 -1.57 0.57 -11.27
N ILE A 108 -2.14 0.21 -12.43
CA ILE A 108 -1.42 -0.45 -13.54
C ILE A 108 -0.20 0.37 -13.98
N SER A 109 -0.39 1.66 -14.27
CA SER A 109 0.69 2.54 -14.77
C SER A 109 1.79 2.81 -13.76
N MET A 110 1.53 2.64 -12.47
CA MET A 110 2.48 2.91 -11.38
C MET A 110 3.25 1.68 -10.94
N GLY A 111 2.86 0.48 -11.39
CA GLY A 111 3.47 -0.77 -10.98
C GLY A 111 3.23 -1.15 -9.51
N THR A 112 2.33 -0.44 -8.82
CA THR A 112 2.03 -0.68 -7.40
C THR A 112 1.07 -1.84 -7.18
N GLY A 113 0.47 -2.36 -8.23
CA GLY A 113 -0.51 -3.44 -8.16
C GLY A 113 0.03 -4.68 -7.45
N GLY A 114 -0.72 -5.20 -6.49
CA GLY A 114 -0.38 -6.39 -5.72
C GLY A 114 0.75 -6.23 -4.71
N SER A 115 1.22 -5.00 -4.41
CA SER A 115 2.22 -4.77 -3.36
C SER A 115 1.60 -4.60 -1.98
N SER A 116 2.42 -4.76 -0.93
CA SER A 116 2.05 -4.66 0.47
C SER A 116 2.99 -3.72 1.22
N THR A 117 2.61 -2.44 1.32
CA THR A 117 3.43 -1.40 1.97
C THR A 117 2.67 -0.72 3.11
N LEU A 118 3.38 -0.45 4.19
CA LEU A 118 2.85 0.10 5.44
C LEU A 118 2.84 1.63 5.42
N ASN A 119 1.79 2.22 6.00
CA ASN A 119 1.61 3.66 6.12
C ASN A 119 1.13 4.04 7.52
N LEU A 120 2.05 4.46 8.38
CA LEU A 120 1.74 4.93 9.72
C LEU A 120 1.06 6.30 9.68
N ARG A 121 -0.07 6.42 10.38
CA ARG A 121 -0.82 7.68 10.60
C ARG A 121 -1.24 8.38 9.31
N GLY A 122 -1.27 7.67 8.18
CA GLY A 122 -1.71 8.22 6.89
C GLY A 122 -0.80 9.29 6.29
N LEU A 123 0.44 9.43 6.75
CA LEU A 123 1.38 10.44 6.24
C LEU A 123 2.08 10.04 4.93
N GLY A 124 1.84 8.82 4.47
CA GLY A 124 2.38 8.25 3.24
C GLY A 124 3.47 7.20 3.48
N VAL A 125 3.52 6.19 2.60
CA VAL A 125 4.46 5.05 2.70
C VAL A 125 5.92 5.47 2.69
N SER A 126 6.26 6.58 2.04
CA SER A 126 7.63 7.13 1.99
C SER A 126 8.05 7.84 3.28
N ARG A 127 7.17 7.97 4.27
CA ARG A 127 7.44 8.57 5.58
C ARG A 127 7.33 7.57 6.73
N THR A 128 7.13 6.29 6.39
CA THR A 128 7.16 5.14 7.32
C THR A 128 8.39 4.31 6.99
N LEU A 129 9.34 4.26 7.90
CA LEU A 129 10.54 3.45 7.69
C LEU A 129 10.27 2.00 8.05
N VAL A 130 10.50 1.09 7.11
CA VAL A 130 10.44 -0.35 7.35
C VAL A 130 11.86 -0.91 7.45
N LEU A 131 12.11 -1.65 8.53
CA LEU A 131 13.38 -2.33 8.81
C LEU A 131 13.17 -3.84 8.82
N PHE A 132 14.19 -4.55 8.38
CA PHE A 132 14.33 -5.98 8.51
C PHE A 132 15.56 -6.29 9.37
N ASP A 133 15.33 -6.85 10.53
CA ASP A 133 16.34 -7.08 11.56
C ASP A 133 17.20 -5.82 11.85
N SER A 134 16.52 -4.70 12.11
CA SER A 134 17.12 -3.37 12.40
C SER A 134 17.91 -2.72 11.25
N ARG A 135 17.91 -3.32 10.06
CA ARG A 135 18.55 -2.81 8.85
C ARG A 135 17.53 -2.34 7.82
N ARG A 136 17.87 -1.29 7.05
CA ARG A 136 17.01 -0.81 5.97
C ARG A 136 16.91 -1.86 4.87
N PHE A 137 15.69 -2.23 4.52
CA PHE A 137 15.44 -3.09 3.36
C PHE A 137 15.32 -2.22 2.09
N PRO A 138 15.74 -2.71 0.90
CA PRO A 138 15.62 -1.95 -0.34
C PRO A 138 14.16 -1.59 -0.66
N ASN A 139 13.94 -0.34 -1.09
CA ASN A 139 12.64 0.08 -1.58
C ASN A 139 12.25 -0.68 -2.85
N ILE A 140 10.97 -1.02 -2.98
CA ILE A 140 10.45 -1.67 -4.20
C ILE A 140 10.05 -0.66 -5.26
N PHE A 141 9.70 0.57 -4.86
CA PHE A 141 9.33 1.64 -5.77
C PHE A 141 10.31 2.79 -5.71
N VAL A 142 10.52 3.43 -6.84
CA VAL A 142 11.31 4.67 -6.93
C VAL A 142 10.72 5.79 -6.08
N THR A 143 9.43 5.73 -5.76
CA THR A 143 8.72 6.64 -4.86
C THR A 143 8.90 6.33 -3.37
N GLY A 144 9.62 5.26 -3.04
CA GLY A 144 9.80 4.77 -1.67
C GLY A 144 8.76 3.72 -1.28
N GLY A 145 9.03 3.03 -0.20
CA GLY A 145 8.20 1.96 0.37
C GLY A 145 8.79 0.56 0.18
N THR A 146 8.71 -0.24 1.23
CA THR A 146 9.17 -1.62 1.28
C THR A 146 7.98 -2.56 1.23
N ASP A 147 8.04 -3.60 0.39
CA ASP A 147 7.02 -4.65 0.36
C ASP A 147 7.31 -5.66 1.48
N ALA A 148 6.47 -5.67 2.50
CA ALA A 148 6.64 -6.56 3.63
C ALA A 148 6.34 -8.05 3.30
N LYS A 149 5.75 -8.31 2.13
CA LYS A 149 5.63 -9.69 1.61
C LYS A 149 6.96 -10.30 1.16
N LEU A 150 8.05 -9.53 1.10
CA LEU A 150 9.38 -10.03 0.74
C LEU A 150 10.17 -10.59 1.94
N PHE A 151 9.49 -10.78 3.10
CA PHE A 151 10.12 -11.27 4.34
C PHE A 151 9.72 -12.71 4.65
N PRO A 152 10.63 -13.54 5.20
CA PRO A 152 10.32 -14.92 5.61
C PRO A 152 9.52 -14.93 6.91
N ASP A 153 8.21 -15.19 6.85
CA ASP A 153 7.29 -15.05 7.98
C ASP A 153 7.64 -15.92 9.18
N LEU A 154 8.08 -17.18 8.97
CA LEU A 154 8.35 -18.12 10.08
C LEU A 154 9.50 -17.70 10.99
N LEU A 155 10.44 -16.92 10.47
CA LEU A 155 11.59 -16.46 11.26
C LEU A 155 11.34 -15.15 12.00
N ILE A 156 10.21 -14.47 11.77
CA ILE A 156 9.88 -13.24 12.50
C ILE A 156 9.46 -13.60 13.92
N SER A 157 10.26 -13.18 14.89
CA SER A 157 9.98 -13.35 16.33
C SER A 157 9.01 -12.31 16.85
N ARG A 158 9.08 -11.08 16.32
CA ARG A 158 8.18 -9.98 16.65
C ARG A 158 8.25 -8.87 15.61
N VAL A 159 7.26 -7.98 15.66
CA VAL A 159 7.27 -6.74 14.90
C VAL A 159 7.14 -5.58 15.89
N ASP A 160 8.14 -4.69 15.87
CA ASP A 160 8.15 -3.48 16.69
C ASP A 160 7.61 -2.31 15.88
N VAL A 161 6.52 -1.69 16.34
CA VAL A 161 5.91 -0.52 15.71
C VAL A 161 6.17 0.71 16.57
N VAL A 162 7.15 1.51 16.20
CA VAL A 162 7.49 2.77 16.87
C VAL A 162 6.65 3.87 16.30
N THR A 163 5.74 4.43 17.09
CA THR A 163 4.77 5.44 16.67
C THR A 163 5.22 6.86 17.02
N GLY A 164 6.28 7.33 16.42
CA GLY A 164 6.82 8.69 16.64
C GLY A 164 8.07 8.93 15.82
N GLY A 165 8.52 10.16 15.77
CA GLY A 165 9.73 10.52 15.05
C GLY A 165 10.97 9.77 15.56
N ALA A 166 11.68 9.11 14.65
CA ALA A 166 12.85 8.31 14.95
C ALA A 166 14.05 8.60 14.00
N SER A 167 14.00 9.75 13.31
CA SER A 167 15.06 10.10 12.36
C SER A 167 16.41 10.40 13.01
N ALA A 168 16.45 10.75 14.29
CA ALA A 168 17.72 10.89 15.04
C ALA A 168 18.44 9.55 15.18
N VAL A 169 17.70 8.44 15.26
CA VAL A 169 18.21 7.05 15.40
C VAL A 169 18.46 6.41 14.04
N TYR A 170 17.46 6.49 13.14
CA TYR A 170 17.42 5.71 11.90
C TYR A 170 17.58 6.53 10.62
N GLY A 171 17.70 7.87 10.70
CA GLY A 171 17.86 8.75 9.54
C GLY A 171 16.55 9.03 8.82
N SER A 172 16.62 9.26 7.49
CA SER A 172 15.47 9.62 6.64
C SER A 172 14.33 8.62 6.70
N ASP A 173 13.11 9.09 6.39
CA ASP A 173 11.87 8.32 6.21
C ASP A 173 11.20 7.87 7.52
N ALA A 174 11.88 7.97 8.67
CA ALA A 174 11.33 7.70 9.99
C ALA A 174 10.57 8.91 10.58
N VAL A 175 9.66 9.51 9.79
CA VAL A 175 8.89 10.71 10.15
C VAL A 175 7.63 10.35 10.94
N SER A 176 6.81 9.42 10.40
CA SER A 176 5.62 8.92 11.08
C SER A 176 5.96 7.83 12.10
N GLY A 177 7.09 7.17 11.92
CA GLY A 177 7.57 6.10 12.77
C GLY A 177 8.40 5.07 12.03
N VAL A 178 8.67 3.96 12.71
CA VAL A 178 9.45 2.81 12.23
C VAL A 178 8.67 1.53 12.45
N VAL A 179 8.74 0.60 11.52
CA VAL A 179 8.26 -0.76 11.68
C VAL A 179 9.44 -1.70 11.47
N ASN A 180 9.86 -2.40 12.51
CA ASN A 180 10.99 -3.31 12.48
C ASN A 180 10.52 -4.77 12.61
N PHE A 181 10.86 -5.57 11.63
CA PHE A 181 10.62 -7.02 11.62
C PHE A 181 11.86 -7.70 12.20
N VAL A 182 11.76 -8.19 13.42
CA VAL A 182 12.88 -8.77 14.17
C VAL A 182 12.91 -10.28 13.98
N LEU A 183 14.06 -10.82 13.64
CA LEU A 183 14.24 -12.26 13.40
C LEU A 183 14.61 -13.03 14.66
N ASP A 184 14.18 -14.28 14.72
CA ASP A 184 14.67 -15.32 15.63
C ASP A 184 15.96 -15.93 15.04
N LYS A 185 17.09 -15.27 15.30
CA LYS A 185 18.41 -15.64 14.72
C LYS A 185 19.03 -16.87 15.37
N GLU A 186 18.63 -17.21 16.58
CA GLU A 186 19.18 -18.32 17.36
C GLU A 186 18.27 -19.59 17.32
N PHE A 187 17.21 -19.55 16.49
CA PHE A 187 16.31 -20.67 16.37
C PHE A 187 17.06 -21.97 16.07
N ALA A 188 16.86 -22.99 16.91
CA ALA A 188 17.36 -24.34 16.72
C ALA A 188 16.19 -25.32 16.59
N GLY A 189 16.30 -26.29 15.68
CA GLY A 189 15.24 -27.24 15.38
C GLY A 189 14.64 -27.03 13.99
N ILE A 190 13.44 -27.56 13.78
CA ILE A 190 12.66 -27.41 12.54
C ILE A 190 11.26 -26.92 12.89
N LYS A 191 10.78 -25.90 12.20
CA LYS A 191 9.39 -25.46 12.30
C LYS A 191 8.77 -25.31 10.92
N GLY A 192 7.47 -25.53 10.81
CA GLY A 192 6.75 -25.45 9.54
C GLY A 192 5.31 -25.05 9.70
N ASN A 193 4.73 -24.56 8.59
CA ASN A 193 3.32 -24.20 8.49
C ASN A 193 2.77 -24.57 7.12
N VAL A 194 1.61 -25.24 7.10
CA VAL A 194 0.85 -25.55 5.90
C VAL A 194 -0.57 -25.00 6.09
N MET A 195 -1.03 -24.16 5.18
CA MET A 195 -2.32 -23.48 5.27
C MET A 195 -3.08 -23.55 3.95
N GLY A 196 -4.38 -23.74 4.02
CA GLY A 196 -5.32 -23.53 2.93
C GLY A 196 -6.49 -22.65 3.38
N GLY A 197 -7.01 -21.81 2.49
CA GLY A 197 -8.10 -20.91 2.80
C GLY A 197 -9.01 -20.62 1.61
N ILE A 198 -10.25 -20.20 1.90
CA ILE A 198 -11.27 -19.86 0.90
C ILE A 198 -12.35 -18.98 1.54
N THR A 199 -12.99 -18.11 0.76
CA THR A 199 -14.15 -17.38 1.26
C THR A 199 -15.40 -18.27 1.33
N SER A 200 -16.41 -17.85 2.11
CA SER A 200 -17.71 -18.53 2.16
C SER A 200 -18.45 -18.58 0.81
N ARG A 201 -18.01 -17.79 -0.17
CA ARG A 201 -18.54 -17.74 -1.53
C ARG A 201 -17.80 -18.64 -2.51
N GLY A 202 -16.76 -19.36 -2.04
CA GLY A 202 -15.97 -20.28 -2.87
C GLY A 202 -15.00 -19.59 -3.82
N ASP A 203 -14.54 -18.40 -3.47
CA ASP A 203 -13.56 -17.63 -4.22
C ASP A 203 -12.36 -17.21 -3.35
N HIS A 204 -11.37 -16.56 -3.97
CA HIS A 204 -10.14 -16.08 -3.31
C HIS A 204 -9.43 -17.19 -2.53
N GLU A 205 -9.20 -18.31 -3.21
CA GLU A 205 -8.43 -19.44 -2.66
C GLU A 205 -7.03 -18.98 -2.23
N GLN A 206 -6.55 -19.54 -1.12
CA GLN A 206 -5.25 -19.19 -0.54
C GLN A 206 -4.51 -20.46 -0.15
N TYR A 207 -3.20 -20.48 -0.37
CA TYR A 207 -2.32 -21.57 0.06
C TYR A 207 -1.04 -20.99 0.61
N LYS A 208 -0.50 -21.63 1.64
CA LYS A 208 0.84 -21.35 2.14
C LYS A 208 1.53 -22.61 2.58
N PHE A 209 2.79 -22.72 2.20
CA PHE A 209 3.71 -23.73 2.69
C PHE A 209 4.98 -23.02 3.14
N ALA A 210 5.38 -23.22 4.40
CA ALA A 210 6.57 -22.59 4.95
C ALA A 210 7.34 -23.57 5.83
N VAL A 211 8.66 -23.50 5.80
CA VAL A 211 9.57 -24.29 6.63
C VAL A 211 10.76 -23.43 7.05
N ALA A 212 11.20 -23.61 8.28
CA ALA A 212 12.45 -23.05 8.78
C ALA A 212 13.21 -24.11 9.57
N ALA A 213 14.53 -24.06 9.48
CA ALA A 213 15.43 -24.98 10.19
C ALA A 213 16.67 -24.23 10.66
N GLY A 214 17.11 -24.52 11.87
CA GLY A 214 18.32 -23.97 12.47
C GLY A 214 19.09 -25.03 13.25
N THR A 215 20.42 -24.93 13.21
CA THR A 215 21.24 -25.86 13.98
C THR A 215 22.61 -25.26 14.30
N PRO A 216 23.08 -25.45 15.56
CA PRO A 216 24.46 -25.12 15.87
C PRO A 216 25.43 -26.12 15.22
N PHE A 217 26.66 -25.71 14.96
CA PHE A 217 27.75 -26.54 14.46
C PHE A 217 29.08 -26.19 15.13
N ALA A 218 30.14 -26.94 14.85
CA ALA A 218 31.50 -26.71 15.40
C ALA A 218 31.56 -26.63 16.94
N GLY A 219 30.79 -27.47 17.64
CA GLY A 219 30.74 -27.49 19.10
C GLY A 219 30.00 -26.29 19.70
N GLY A 220 29.05 -25.72 19.01
CA GLY A 220 28.25 -24.55 19.43
C GLY A 220 28.80 -23.20 19.00
N ARG A 221 30.01 -23.16 18.41
CA ARG A 221 30.64 -21.91 17.93
C ARG A 221 30.09 -21.40 16.61
N GLY A 222 29.32 -22.20 15.90
CA GLY A 222 28.67 -21.76 14.67
C GLY A 222 27.20 -22.06 14.72
N HIS A 223 26.40 -21.26 13.98
CA HIS A 223 24.98 -21.48 13.79
C HIS A 223 24.59 -21.28 12.32
N VAL A 224 23.77 -22.16 11.79
CA VAL A 224 23.16 -21.98 10.48
C VAL A 224 21.66 -21.95 10.61
N LEU A 225 21.03 -21.04 9.88
CA LEU A 225 19.60 -20.84 9.86
C LEU A 225 19.12 -20.76 8.41
N PHE A 226 18.02 -21.42 8.13
CA PHE A 226 17.41 -21.49 6.81
C PHE A 226 15.90 -21.34 6.93
N ALA A 227 15.26 -20.59 6.02
CA ALA A 227 13.82 -20.60 5.85
C ALA A 227 13.43 -20.51 4.39
N ALA A 228 12.35 -21.18 4.04
CA ALA A 228 11.73 -21.07 2.73
C ALA A 228 10.21 -21.11 2.87
N ASP A 229 9.53 -20.27 2.12
CA ASP A 229 8.08 -20.31 2.02
C ASP A 229 7.59 -20.01 0.61
N VAL A 230 6.41 -20.54 0.29
CA VAL A 230 5.65 -20.25 -0.91
C VAL A 230 4.20 -19.98 -0.51
N GLY A 231 3.62 -18.94 -1.09
CA GLY A 231 2.24 -18.54 -0.89
C GLY A 231 1.54 -18.25 -2.21
N ASP A 232 0.24 -18.47 -2.25
CA ASP A 232 -0.63 -18.10 -3.37
C ASP A 232 -1.95 -17.56 -2.81
N GLN A 233 -2.40 -16.45 -3.36
CA GLN A 233 -3.70 -15.85 -3.07
C GLN A 233 -4.38 -15.57 -4.41
N ALA A 234 -5.51 -16.22 -4.66
CA ALA A 234 -6.20 -16.09 -5.91
C ALA A 234 -6.78 -14.68 -6.11
N HIS A 235 -6.77 -14.22 -7.33
CA HIS A 235 -7.41 -12.98 -7.77
C HIS A 235 -8.93 -13.01 -7.49
N MET A 236 -9.50 -11.87 -7.06
CA MET A 236 -10.93 -11.72 -6.81
C MET A 236 -11.55 -10.66 -7.71
N GLU A 237 -12.51 -11.09 -8.55
CA GLU A 237 -13.20 -10.20 -9.47
C GLU A 237 -14.26 -9.32 -8.75
N GLY A 238 -14.51 -8.13 -9.28
CA GLY A 238 -15.47 -7.18 -8.73
C GLY A 238 -16.92 -7.64 -8.78
N LYS A 239 -17.26 -8.49 -9.75
CA LYS A 239 -18.63 -8.98 -9.95
C LYS A 239 -19.11 -9.98 -8.91
N VAL A 240 -18.21 -10.59 -8.13
CA VAL A 240 -18.55 -11.66 -7.17
C VAL A 240 -19.09 -11.13 -5.83
N ARG A 241 -19.27 -9.82 -5.69
CA ARG A 241 -19.82 -9.18 -4.49
C ARG A 241 -21.01 -8.30 -4.86
N ASP A 242 -22.20 -8.64 -4.33
CA ASP A 242 -23.46 -7.94 -4.64
C ASP A 242 -23.40 -6.46 -4.27
N TRP A 243 -22.80 -6.13 -3.12
CA TRP A 243 -22.64 -4.74 -2.67
C TRP A 243 -21.85 -3.89 -3.68
N ASN A 244 -21.01 -4.49 -4.52
CA ASN A 244 -20.22 -3.81 -5.56
C ASN A 244 -20.98 -3.68 -6.90
N GLN A 245 -22.23 -4.16 -7.00
CA GLN A 245 -22.99 -4.18 -8.24
C GLN A 245 -24.20 -3.22 -8.23
N VAL A 246 -24.31 -2.35 -7.24
CA VAL A 246 -25.49 -1.50 -7.00
C VAL A 246 -25.44 -0.16 -7.76
N GLY A 247 -24.37 0.15 -8.48
CA GLY A 247 -24.22 1.37 -9.28
C GLY A 247 -24.33 2.65 -8.45
N TYR A 248 -23.53 2.77 -7.38
CA TYR A 248 -23.54 3.93 -6.49
C TYR A 248 -22.50 4.97 -6.92
N PHE A 249 -22.96 6.05 -7.56
CA PHE A 249 -22.08 7.06 -8.15
C PHE A 249 -22.36 8.48 -7.65
N GLN A 250 -21.32 9.28 -7.64
CA GLN A 250 -21.39 10.73 -7.54
C GLN A 250 -21.64 11.33 -8.95
N ILE A 251 -22.77 12.01 -9.14
CA ILE A 251 -23.24 12.51 -10.42
C ILE A 251 -23.43 14.01 -10.36
N SER A 252 -23.17 14.74 -11.44
CA SER A 252 -23.49 16.14 -11.55
C SER A 252 -24.99 16.39 -11.49
N ASN A 253 -25.44 17.33 -10.67
CA ASN A 253 -26.85 17.68 -10.56
C ASN A 253 -27.29 18.52 -11.77
N PRO A 254 -28.18 18.03 -12.65
CA PRO A 254 -28.64 18.79 -13.81
C PRO A 254 -29.46 20.03 -13.47
N ASN A 255 -30.00 20.09 -12.25
CA ASN A 255 -30.82 21.20 -11.76
C ASN A 255 -30.00 22.25 -10.98
N TYR A 256 -28.69 22.06 -10.83
CA TYR A 256 -27.84 22.99 -10.14
C TYR A 256 -27.64 24.28 -10.95
N THR A 257 -27.79 25.41 -10.28
CA THR A 257 -27.29 26.72 -10.75
C THR A 257 -26.53 27.41 -9.60
N PRO A 258 -25.60 28.32 -9.89
CA PRO A 258 -24.79 28.96 -8.84
C PRO A 258 -25.58 29.70 -7.76
N THR A 259 -26.88 29.98 -7.97
CA THR A 259 -27.72 30.83 -7.11
C THR A 259 -28.98 30.13 -6.59
N ASN A 260 -29.29 28.90 -7.00
CA ASN A 260 -30.58 28.27 -6.64
C ASN A 260 -30.54 27.44 -5.35
N GLY A 261 -29.38 27.38 -4.66
CA GLY A 261 -29.24 26.66 -3.39
C GLY A 261 -29.36 25.12 -3.52
N GLN A 262 -29.27 24.58 -4.74
CA GLN A 262 -29.23 23.14 -4.97
C GLN A 262 -27.80 22.61 -4.81
N PRO A 263 -27.58 21.34 -4.44
CA PRO A 263 -26.25 20.73 -4.43
C PRO A 263 -25.68 20.62 -5.84
N GLN A 264 -24.37 20.79 -5.98
CA GLN A 264 -23.65 20.62 -7.25
C GLN A 264 -23.63 19.15 -7.71
N LEU A 265 -23.58 18.24 -6.75
CA LEU A 265 -23.41 16.81 -6.95
C LEU A 265 -24.53 16.05 -6.23
N LEU A 266 -24.87 14.89 -6.78
CA LEU A 266 -25.83 13.96 -6.20
C LEU A 266 -25.18 12.59 -6.06
N HIS A 267 -25.42 11.92 -4.95
CA HIS A 267 -25.08 10.52 -4.76
C HIS A 267 -26.30 9.66 -5.10
N ARG A 268 -26.17 8.80 -6.13
CA ARG A 268 -27.30 7.98 -6.63
C ARG A 268 -26.90 6.52 -6.82
N TYR A 269 -27.76 5.65 -6.36
CA TYR A 269 -27.78 4.25 -6.74
C TYR A 269 -28.40 4.07 -8.14
N ASN A 270 -28.26 2.87 -8.69
CA ASN A 270 -28.75 2.53 -10.02
C ASN A 270 -28.25 3.48 -11.11
N SER A 271 -26.96 3.80 -11.04
CA SER A 271 -26.29 4.69 -11.98
C SER A 271 -25.30 3.93 -12.85
N GLY A 272 -25.16 4.35 -14.10
CA GLY A 272 -24.23 3.76 -15.06
C GLY A 272 -23.71 4.79 -16.07
N MET A 273 -22.75 4.39 -16.90
CA MET A 273 -22.12 5.25 -17.92
C MET A 273 -22.87 5.17 -19.25
N TRP A 274 -24.01 5.87 -19.41
CA TRP A 274 -24.74 5.85 -20.66
C TRP A 274 -23.88 6.25 -21.87
N ALA A 275 -22.93 7.15 -21.68
CA ALA A 275 -22.07 7.69 -22.74
C ALA A 275 -20.98 6.71 -23.23
N ALA A 276 -20.90 5.50 -22.68
CA ALA A 276 -19.99 4.42 -23.07
C ALA A 276 -20.71 3.06 -23.15
N ASN A 277 -21.86 2.99 -23.81
CA ASN A 277 -22.63 1.76 -23.97
C ASN A 277 -21.78 0.67 -24.68
N PRO A 278 -21.77 -0.60 -24.18
CA PRO A 278 -21.00 -1.69 -24.80
C PRO A 278 -21.35 -1.98 -26.26
N GLY A 279 -22.60 -1.73 -26.67
CA GLY A 279 -23.02 -1.83 -28.06
C GLY A 279 -22.66 -0.61 -28.92
N GLY A 280 -22.15 0.45 -28.27
CA GLY A 280 -21.98 1.76 -28.85
C GLY A 280 -23.24 2.63 -28.72
N VAL A 281 -23.02 3.95 -28.57
CA VAL A 281 -24.12 4.94 -28.45
C VAL A 281 -23.74 6.26 -29.13
N ILE A 282 -24.69 6.86 -29.84
CA ILE A 282 -24.56 8.22 -30.35
C ILE A 282 -24.79 9.19 -29.19
N ALA A 283 -23.74 9.90 -28.80
CA ALA A 283 -23.73 10.67 -27.56
C ALA A 283 -24.10 12.15 -27.73
N GLY A 284 -24.27 12.64 -28.99
CA GLY A 284 -24.57 14.02 -29.22
C GLY A 284 -25.38 14.24 -30.48
N GLY A 285 -25.86 15.48 -30.69
CA GLY A 285 -26.63 15.90 -31.87
C GLY A 285 -28.05 15.33 -31.92
N PRO A 286 -28.73 15.45 -33.10
CA PRO A 286 -30.13 15.06 -33.27
C PRO A 286 -30.39 13.56 -33.10
N LEU A 287 -29.36 12.71 -33.17
CA LEU A 287 -29.47 11.27 -33.04
C LEU A 287 -29.01 10.77 -31.66
N LYS A 288 -28.84 11.67 -30.68
CA LYS A 288 -28.41 11.34 -29.31
C LYS A 288 -29.29 10.26 -28.68
N GLY A 289 -28.64 9.28 -28.04
CA GLY A 289 -29.30 8.19 -27.32
C GLY A 289 -29.63 6.97 -28.19
N ILE A 290 -29.38 6.99 -29.49
CA ILE A 290 -29.44 5.78 -30.31
C ILE A 290 -28.26 4.90 -29.94
N ALA A 291 -28.52 3.72 -29.41
CA ALA A 291 -27.57 2.68 -29.05
C ALA A 291 -27.76 1.45 -29.97
N PHE A 292 -26.78 0.52 -29.93
CA PHE A 292 -26.75 -0.64 -30.80
C PHE A 292 -26.70 -1.92 -29.98
N GLY A 293 -27.66 -2.80 -30.20
CA GLY A 293 -27.77 -4.10 -29.55
C GLY A 293 -26.99 -5.21 -30.29
N PRO A 294 -27.29 -6.49 -29.98
CA PRO A 294 -26.74 -7.63 -30.69
C PRO A 294 -26.97 -7.52 -32.20
N GLY A 295 -25.95 -7.88 -33.00
CA GLY A 295 -26.01 -7.77 -34.46
C GLY A 295 -26.06 -6.33 -35.00
N GLY A 296 -25.82 -5.31 -34.16
CA GLY A 296 -25.84 -3.91 -34.56
C GLY A 296 -27.26 -3.30 -34.65
N ALA A 297 -28.30 -3.98 -34.15
CA ALA A 297 -29.68 -3.48 -34.22
C ALA A 297 -29.81 -2.14 -33.45
N PRO A 298 -30.21 -1.03 -34.08
CA PRO A 298 -30.34 0.25 -33.43
C PRO A 298 -31.58 0.30 -32.52
N TYR A 299 -31.44 0.90 -31.33
CA TYR A 299 -32.56 1.13 -30.41
C TYR A 299 -32.37 2.47 -29.70
N GLN A 300 -33.47 3.04 -29.17
CA GLN A 300 -33.37 4.21 -28.31
C GLN A 300 -33.05 3.75 -26.88
N ALA A 301 -31.87 4.11 -26.37
CA ALA A 301 -31.47 3.79 -25.01
C ALA A 301 -32.42 4.44 -23.99
N ASN A 302 -32.80 3.68 -22.98
CA ASN A 302 -33.54 4.20 -21.83
C ASN A 302 -32.59 4.85 -20.86
N LEU A 303 -32.49 6.17 -20.87
CA LEU A 303 -31.57 6.94 -20.05
C LEU A 303 -32.10 7.22 -18.64
N GLY A 304 -33.26 6.66 -18.26
CA GLY A 304 -33.80 6.69 -16.92
C GLY A 304 -34.35 8.06 -16.49
N GLU A 305 -34.18 8.39 -15.21
CA GLU A 305 -34.76 9.57 -14.58
C GLU A 305 -34.10 10.86 -15.05
N PHE A 306 -32.76 10.85 -15.11
CA PHE A 306 -31.97 12.00 -15.61
C PHE A 306 -30.55 11.59 -16.00
N ILE A 307 -29.87 12.49 -16.69
CA ILE A 307 -28.46 12.38 -17.06
C ILE A 307 -27.68 13.46 -16.32
N GLY A 308 -26.59 13.05 -15.65
CA GLY A 308 -25.60 13.94 -15.05
C GLY A 308 -24.23 13.72 -15.69
N GLY A 309 -23.90 14.52 -16.72
CA GLY A 309 -22.69 14.33 -17.52
C GLY A 309 -22.69 13.02 -18.32
N SER A 310 -21.69 12.18 -18.12
CA SER A 310 -21.57 10.87 -18.79
C SER A 310 -22.37 9.74 -18.13
N PHE A 311 -23.05 10.02 -17.02
CA PHE A 311 -23.79 9.05 -16.23
C PHE A 311 -25.30 9.25 -16.35
N ASN A 312 -26.05 8.14 -16.22
CA ASN A 312 -27.51 8.14 -16.10
C ASN A 312 -27.95 7.48 -14.79
N VAL A 313 -29.15 7.82 -14.34
CA VAL A 313 -29.81 7.25 -13.17
C VAL A 313 -31.06 6.49 -13.62
N GLY A 314 -31.16 5.22 -13.24
CA GLY A 314 -32.26 4.37 -13.71
C GLY A 314 -32.12 3.95 -15.17
N GLY A 315 -33.20 3.42 -15.76
CA GLY A 315 -33.22 2.93 -17.14
C GLY A 315 -32.19 1.82 -17.37
N ASP A 316 -31.40 1.96 -18.44
CA ASP A 316 -30.42 0.97 -18.88
C ASP A 316 -29.09 1.04 -18.12
N TRP A 317 -29.03 1.58 -16.91
CA TRP A 317 -27.80 1.83 -16.15
C TRP A 317 -26.87 0.62 -16.00
N ARG A 318 -27.41 -0.61 -15.95
CA ARG A 318 -26.61 -1.85 -15.79
C ARG A 318 -25.85 -2.26 -17.05
N ILE A 319 -26.21 -1.74 -18.21
CA ILE A 319 -25.60 -2.13 -19.49
C ILE A 319 -24.15 -1.68 -19.56
N ALA A 320 -23.84 -0.50 -19.00
CA ALA A 320 -22.53 0.12 -19.05
C ALA A 320 -21.97 0.37 -17.65
N THR A 321 -21.59 -0.70 -16.96
CA THR A 321 -20.91 -0.65 -15.64
C THR A 321 -19.50 -1.21 -15.74
N GLU A 322 -18.58 -0.71 -14.93
CA GLU A 322 -17.21 -1.16 -14.84
C GLU A 322 -16.95 -2.15 -13.69
N GLN A 323 -17.87 -2.24 -12.74
CA GLN A 323 -17.68 -3.02 -11.51
C GLN A 323 -17.51 -4.53 -11.74
N GLY A 324 -17.89 -5.00 -12.92
CA GLY A 324 -17.67 -6.40 -13.31
C GLY A 324 -16.25 -6.71 -13.82
N ALA A 325 -15.47 -5.67 -14.15
CA ALA A 325 -14.14 -5.82 -14.75
C ALA A 325 -12.99 -5.58 -13.77
N ASN A 326 -13.20 -4.77 -12.73
CA ASN A 326 -12.17 -4.48 -11.75
C ASN A 326 -11.96 -5.64 -10.77
N SER A 327 -10.74 -5.81 -10.33
CA SER A 327 -10.42 -6.70 -9.22
C SER A 327 -10.75 -6.02 -7.90
N LEU A 328 -11.42 -6.72 -6.98
CA LEU A 328 -11.52 -6.32 -5.58
C LEU A 328 -10.23 -6.64 -4.83
N ALA A 329 -9.52 -7.70 -5.24
CA ALA A 329 -8.18 -7.99 -4.77
C ALA A 329 -7.32 -8.56 -5.91
N ALA A 330 -6.08 -8.14 -5.98
CA ALA A 330 -5.08 -8.74 -6.87
C ALA A 330 -4.79 -10.18 -6.43
N GLY A 331 -4.51 -11.07 -7.38
CA GLY A 331 -3.84 -12.33 -7.10
C GLY A 331 -2.37 -12.08 -6.79
N SER A 332 -1.79 -12.93 -5.94
CA SER A 332 -0.38 -12.82 -5.54
C SER A 332 0.21 -14.21 -5.35
N GLU A 333 1.30 -14.50 -6.05
CA GLU A 333 2.17 -15.65 -5.80
C GLU A 333 3.48 -15.13 -5.21
N ASP A 334 3.86 -15.62 -4.04
CA ASP A 334 5.07 -15.22 -3.33
C ASP A 334 5.96 -16.43 -3.01
N LYS A 335 7.28 -16.23 -3.08
CA LYS A 335 8.29 -17.23 -2.73
C LYS A 335 9.45 -16.56 -2.02
N HIS A 336 9.89 -17.13 -0.92
CA HIS A 336 11.00 -16.60 -0.13
C HIS A 336 12.02 -17.68 0.17
N LEU A 337 13.26 -17.23 0.29
CA LEU A 337 14.38 -18.00 0.75
C LEU A 337 15.26 -17.11 1.63
N TYR A 338 15.49 -17.55 2.86
CA TYR A 338 16.42 -16.88 3.76
C TYR A 338 17.47 -17.88 4.25
N ALA A 339 18.70 -17.45 4.32
CA ALA A 339 19.79 -18.21 4.91
C ALA A 339 20.71 -17.29 5.71
N ARG A 340 21.12 -17.73 6.89
CA ARG A 340 22.13 -17.07 7.72
C ARG A 340 23.14 -18.11 8.21
N ALA A 341 24.39 -17.73 8.21
CA ALA A 341 25.45 -18.46 8.88
C ALA A 341 26.19 -17.50 9.79
N SER A 342 26.41 -17.89 11.03
CA SER A 342 27.27 -17.14 11.99
C SER A 342 28.33 -18.05 12.57
N TYR A 343 29.42 -17.46 13.02
CA TYR A 343 30.52 -18.17 13.63
C TYR A 343 31.26 -17.30 14.65
N ASP A 344 31.45 -17.83 15.85
CA ASP A 344 32.19 -17.17 16.93
C ASP A 344 33.69 -17.36 16.73
N LEU A 345 34.36 -16.28 16.35
CA LEU A 345 35.81 -16.24 16.22
C LEU A 345 36.47 -16.32 17.60
N SER A 346 35.85 -15.69 18.58
CA SER A 346 36.18 -15.73 20.00
C SER A 346 34.87 -15.64 20.80
N ASP A 347 34.94 -15.70 22.13
CA ASP A 347 33.78 -15.53 23.00
C ASP A 347 33.14 -14.12 22.87
N ASP A 348 33.90 -13.13 22.35
CA ASP A 348 33.46 -11.74 22.24
C ASP A 348 33.23 -11.28 20.81
N VAL A 349 33.46 -12.12 19.78
CA VAL A 349 33.38 -11.72 18.38
C VAL A 349 32.70 -12.76 17.53
N THR A 350 31.55 -12.43 16.98
CA THR A 350 30.79 -13.25 16.02
C THR A 350 30.84 -12.62 14.65
N VAL A 351 31.11 -13.41 13.61
CA VAL A 351 30.97 -13.01 12.21
C VAL A 351 29.74 -13.67 11.60
N PHE A 352 29.06 -13.00 10.66
CA PHE A 352 27.88 -13.56 10.03
C PHE A 352 27.77 -13.17 8.55
N ALA A 353 27.02 -14.00 7.83
CA ALA A 353 26.61 -13.74 6.46
C ALA A 353 25.14 -14.13 6.30
N GLU A 354 24.38 -13.29 5.56
CA GLU A 354 22.96 -13.49 5.33
C GLU A 354 22.63 -13.33 3.85
N TYR A 355 21.66 -14.10 3.41
CA TYR A 355 21.05 -14.01 2.11
C TYR A 355 19.53 -14.03 2.24
N ASN A 356 18.87 -13.03 1.69
CA ASN A 356 17.40 -12.97 1.58
C ASN A 356 17.02 -12.84 0.10
N PHE A 357 16.22 -13.77 -0.37
CA PHE A 357 15.58 -13.75 -1.67
C PHE A 357 14.06 -13.74 -1.47
N GLY A 358 13.38 -12.85 -2.17
CA GLY A 358 11.93 -12.84 -2.22
C GLY A 358 11.46 -12.51 -3.63
N THR A 359 10.43 -13.20 -4.09
CA THR A 359 9.72 -12.88 -5.33
C THR A 359 8.23 -12.78 -5.06
N VAL A 360 7.60 -11.78 -5.64
CA VAL A 360 6.14 -11.60 -5.63
C VAL A 360 5.68 -11.32 -7.04
N GLN A 361 4.89 -12.24 -7.59
CA GLN A 361 4.15 -12.03 -8.84
C GLN A 361 2.71 -11.65 -8.51
N SER A 362 2.16 -10.65 -9.18
CA SER A 362 0.79 -10.20 -8.94
C SER A 362 0.04 -9.98 -10.25
N TYR A 363 -1.20 -10.47 -10.27
CA TYR A 363 -2.13 -10.30 -11.39
C TYR A 363 -3.42 -9.63 -10.91
N TYR A 364 -3.92 -8.66 -11.70
CA TYR A 364 -5.19 -7.97 -11.44
C TYR A 364 -5.75 -7.34 -12.70
N ASP A 365 -7.07 -7.26 -12.75
CA ASP A 365 -7.81 -6.50 -13.77
C ASP A 365 -8.24 -5.15 -13.20
N CYS A 366 -8.13 -4.08 -14.01
CA CYS A 366 -8.56 -2.75 -13.63
C CYS A 366 -9.95 -2.43 -14.21
N CYS A 367 -10.05 -2.42 -15.50
CA CYS A 367 -11.18 -1.79 -16.17
C CYS A 367 -11.25 -2.16 -17.66
N TRP A 368 -12.45 -2.08 -18.22
CA TRP A 368 -12.59 -2.14 -19.67
C TRP A 368 -12.08 -0.86 -20.32
N THR A 369 -11.57 -0.98 -21.56
CA THR A 369 -11.35 0.21 -22.38
C THR A 369 -12.70 0.83 -22.73
N TYR A 370 -12.87 2.10 -22.44
CA TYR A 370 -14.05 2.83 -22.86
C TYR A 370 -13.71 4.20 -23.46
N TYR A 371 -14.51 4.60 -24.41
CA TYR A 371 -14.52 5.93 -24.99
C TYR A 371 -15.84 6.61 -24.65
N LEU A 372 -15.80 7.72 -23.94
CA LEU A 372 -16.96 8.56 -23.68
C LEU A 372 -17.35 9.31 -24.97
N GLY A 373 -18.60 9.61 -25.14
CA GLY A 373 -19.23 10.04 -26.36
C GLY A 373 -18.65 11.22 -27.16
N ALA A 374 -17.65 11.92 -26.65
CA ALA A 374 -16.93 12.95 -27.42
C ALA A 374 -15.58 12.48 -27.97
N ASN A 375 -15.16 11.26 -27.62
CA ASN A 375 -13.80 10.80 -27.90
C ASN A 375 -13.70 10.00 -29.21
N ILE A 376 -14.82 9.54 -29.77
CA ILE A 376 -14.89 8.89 -31.07
C ILE A 376 -15.82 9.71 -31.97
N ASN A 377 -15.38 9.98 -33.21
CA ASN A 377 -16.19 10.55 -34.24
C ASN A 377 -16.35 9.54 -35.38
N VAL A 378 -17.58 9.18 -35.69
CA VAL A 378 -17.90 8.22 -36.76
C VAL A 378 -18.58 8.93 -37.91
N ARG A 379 -18.13 8.64 -39.13
CA ARG A 379 -18.73 9.21 -40.36
C ARG A 379 -19.97 8.41 -40.75
N PRO A 380 -21.01 9.04 -41.36
CA PRO A 380 -22.20 8.35 -41.83
C PRO A 380 -21.95 7.31 -42.92
N ASP A 381 -20.86 7.48 -43.72
CA ASP A 381 -20.48 6.54 -44.75
C ASP A 381 -19.78 5.26 -44.26
N ASN A 382 -19.68 5.09 -42.96
CA ASN A 382 -19.13 3.88 -42.36
C ASN A 382 -20.06 2.67 -42.67
N PRO A 383 -19.55 1.64 -43.36
CA PRO A 383 -20.38 0.53 -43.81
C PRO A 383 -20.90 -0.41 -42.71
N PHE A 384 -20.33 -0.34 -41.52
CA PHE A 384 -20.82 -1.06 -40.34
C PHE A 384 -22.04 -0.38 -39.67
N MET A 385 -22.26 0.91 -39.99
CA MET A 385 -23.43 1.64 -39.48
C MET A 385 -24.70 1.09 -40.10
N PRO A 386 -25.73 0.73 -39.29
CA PRO A 386 -27.04 0.30 -39.80
C PRO A 386 -27.65 1.32 -40.77
N GLU A 387 -28.25 0.83 -41.85
CA GLU A 387 -28.78 1.65 -42.95
C GLU A 387 -29.79 2.70 -42.44
N SER A 388 -30.69 2.29 -41.55
CA SER A 388 -31.70 3.19 -40.98
C SER A 388 -31.10 4.37 -40.19
N VAL A 389 -29.92 4.19 -39.57
CA VAL A 389 -29.22 5.27 -38.87
C VAL A 389 -28.44 6.14 -39.83
N ARG A 390 -27.79 5.52 -40.81
CA ARG A 390 -27.05 6.18 -41.87
C ARG A 390 -27.94 7.14 -42.70
N ASP A 391 -29.11 6.64 -43.11
CA ASP A 391 -30.08 7.40 -43.88
C ASP A 391 -30.60 8.61 -43.09
N ARG A 392 -30.90 8.43 -41.81
CA ARG A 392 -31.25 9.53 -40.88
C ARG A 392 -30.15 10.55 -40.75
N ALA A 393 -28.91 10.10 -40.56
CA ALA A 393 -27.74 11.00 -40.46
C ALA A 393 -27.54 11.79 -41.76
N THR A 394 -27.68 11.13 -42.90
CA THR A 394 -27.57 11.75 -44.23
C THR A 394 -28.69 12.78 -44.47
N ALA A 395 -29.95 12.44 -44.19
CA ALA A 395 -31.11 13.33 -44.29
C ALA A 395 -30.97 14.57 -43.40
N LEU A 396 -30.27 14.48 -42.27
CA LEU A 396 -29.97 15.59 -41.37
C LEU A 396 -28.69 16.34 -41.74
N GLY A 397 -28.01 15.98 -42.85
CA GLY A 397 -26.78 16.62 -43.31
C GLY A 397 -25.60 16.45 -42.35
N LEU A 398 -25.61 15.41 -41.50
CA LEU A 398 -24.53 15.16 -40.53
C LEU A 398 -23.31 14.59 -41.22
N THR A 399 -22.15 15.18 -40.98
CA THR A 399 -20.86 14.70 -41.52
C THR A 399 -20.07 13.87 -40.52
N SER A 400 -20.46 13.91 -39.23
CA SER A 400 -19.83 13.19 -38.13
C SER A 400 -20.82 12.98 -36.98
N LEU A 401 -20.69 11.87 -36.29
CA LEU A 401 -21.48 11.50 -35.11
C LEU A 401 -20.54 11.31 -33.92
N ALA A 402 -20.76 12.03 -32.82
CA ALA A 402 -20.09 11.80 -31.58
C ALA A 402 -20.55 10.45 -31.03
N PHE A 403 -19.61 9.54 -30.75
CA PHE A 403 -19.88 8.15 -30.42
C PHE A 403 -19.15 7.70 -29.18
N GLY A 404 -19.82 6.93 -28.32
CA GLY A 404 -19.24 6.34 -27.14
C GLY A 404 -19.37 4.82 -27.15
N LYS A 405 -18.36 4.12 -26.64
CA LYS A 405 -18.32 2.66 -26.60
C LYS A 405 -17.43 2.14 -25.50
N GLN A 406 -17.88 1.09 -24.83
CA GLN A 406 -17.08 0.22 -23.97
C GLN A 406 -16.69 -1.02 -24.79
N LEU A 407 -15.39 -1.32 -24.87
CA LEU A 407 -14.85 -2.36 -25.74
C LEU A 407 -14.79 -3.70 -25.01
N LYS A 408 -15.94 -4.35 -24.79
CA LYS A 408 -16.04 -5.63 -24.07
C LYS A 408 -15.59 -6.86 -24.87
N ASP A 409 -15.35 -6.73 -26.15
CA ASP A 409 -14.74 -7.75 -27.02
C ASP A 409 -13.21 -7.79 -26.94
N ILE A 410 -12.59 -6.83 -26.25
CA ILE A 410 -11.18 -6.81 -25.90
C ILE A 410 -11.08 -7.07 -24.39
N PRO A 411 -10.11 -7.90 -23.91
CA PRO A 411 -9.91 -8.09 -22.49
C PRO A 411 -9.75 -6.78 -21.70
N PRO A 412 -10.14 -6.75 -20.40
CA PRO A 412 -9.90 -5.58 -19.58
C PRO A 412 -8.40 -5.28 -19.45
N TYR A 413 -8.07 -4.05 -19.11
CA TYR A 413 -6.71 -3.72 -18.74
C TYR A 413 -6.31 -4.51 -17.52
N SER A 414 -5.21 -5.24 -17.64
CA SER A 414 -4.64 -6.05 -16.58
C SER A 414 -3.21 -5.64 -16.30
N GLY A 415 -2.78 -5.84 -15.08
CA GLY A 415 -1.38 -5.79 -14.67
C GLY A 415 -0.91 -7.20 -14.32
N ASP A 416 0.26 -7.55 -14.82
CA ASP A 416 1.01 -8.77 -14.46
C ASP A 416 2.42 -8.32 -14.11
N ASN A 417 2.66 -8.14 -12.80
CA ASN A 417 3.88 -7.54 -12.29
C ASN A 417 4.67 -8.56 -11.48
N GLU A 418 5.96 -8.63 -11.72
CA GLU A 418 6.90 -9.45 -10.95
C GLU A 418 7.91 -8.56 -10.23
N ARG A 419 8.12 -8.83 -8.94
CA ARG A 419 9.09 -8.16 -8.06
C ARG A 419 10.03 -9.20 -7.49
N ASN A 420 11.33 -9.07 -7.80
CA ASN A 420 12.38 -9.95 -7.31
C ASN A 420 13.35 -9.14 -6.44
N SER A 421 13.52 -9.54 -5.19
CA SER A 421 14.45 -8.93 -4.24
C SER A 421 15.58 -9.89 -3.91
N TYR A 422 16.80 -9.38 -3.92
CA TYR A 422 18.03 -10.08 -3.54
C TYR A 422 18.78 -9.20 -2.55
N VAL A 423 18.95 -9.67 -1.32
CA VAL A 423 19.68 -8.94 -0.28
C VAL A 423 20.78 -9.82 0.28
N TYR A 424 21.99 -9.29 0.28
CA TYR A 424 23.20 -9.92 0.83
C TYR A 424 23.70 -9.05 1.96
N VAL A 425 24.01 -9.64 3.10
CA VAL A 425 24.61 -8.98 4.24
C VAL A 425 25.82 -9.78 4.70
N VAL A 426 26.89 -9.09 5.04
CA VAL A 426 28.02 -9.66 5.77
C VAL A 426 28.39 -8.71 6.89
N GLY A 427 28.73 -9.24 8.06
CA GLY A 427 29.03 -8.40 9.19
C GLY A 427 29.75 -9.14 10.32
N ALA A 428 30.05 -8.37 11.35
CA ALA A 428 30.55 -8.86 12.59
C ALA A 428 29.91 -8.06 13.73
N GLU A 429 29.71 -8.71 14.86
CA GLU A 429 29.19 -8.14 16.11
C GLU A 429 29.95 -8.71 17.30
N GLY A 430 29.95 -7.99 18.40
CA GLY A 430 30.65 -8.46 19.59
C GLY A 430 30.66 -7.47 20.73
N ASN A 431 31.43 -7.81 21.76
CA ASN A 431 31.62 -7.00 22.94
C ASN A 431 33.11 -6.73 23.19
N PHE A 432 33.43 -5.68 23.90
CA PHE A 432 34.75 -5.39 24.42
C PHE A 432 34.65 -4.55 25.69
N ASP A 433 35.58 -4.71 26.60
CA ASP A 433 35.63 -3.94 27.83
C ASP A 433 36.50 -2.70 27.67
N ALA A 434 35.97 -1.52 28.00
CA ALA A 434 36.71 -0.26 28.06
C ALA A 434 36.01 0.70 29.03
N PHE A 435 36.80 1.55 29.70
CA PHE A 435 36.32 2.56 30.64
C PHE A 435 35.47 1.94 31.78
N ASP A 436 35.94 0.83 32.34
CA ASP A 436 35.26 0.05 33.36
C ASP A 436 33.83 -0.39 33.01
N SER A 437 33.50 -0.50 31.71
CA SER A 437 32.21 -0.86 31.18
C SER A 437 32.34 -1.83 30.03
N SER A 438 31.36 -2.70 29.81
CA SER A 438 31.26 -3.53 28.64
C SER A 438 30.59 -2.75 27.50
N TRP A 439 31.18 -2.82 26.32
CA TRP A 439 30.72 -2.17 25.11
C TRP A 439 30.29 -3.21 24.10
N SER A 440 29.12 -3.02 23.51
CA SER A 440 28.68 -3.80 22.37
C SER A 440 28.97 -3.05 21.06
N TRP A 441 29.27 -3.79 20.01
CA TRP A 441 29.49 -3.21 18.68
C TRP A 441 28.96 -4.13 17.57
N ASP A 442 28.49 -3.51 16.48
CA ASP A 442 28.22 -4.19 15.23
C ASP A 442 28.77 -3.41 14.04
N VAL A 443 29.17 -4.15 13.01
CA VAL A 443 29.56 -3.60 11.71
C VAL A 443 28.99 -4.50 10.61
N TYR A 444 28.42 -3.90 9.58
CA TYR A 444 27.93 -4.67 8.44
C TYR A 444 28.12 -3.94 7.11
N ALA A 445 28.13 -4.73 6.03
CA ALA A 445 27.97 -4.27 4.67
C ALA A 445 26.79 -5.02 4.02
N GLN A 446 25.94 -4.29 3.32
CA GLN A 446 24.74 -4.81 2.69
C GLN A 446 24.69 -4.42 1.21
N ARG A 447 24.25 -5.35 0.37
CA ARG A 447 23.88 -5.12 -1.02
C ARG A 447 22.48 -5.64 -1.29
N GLY A 448 21.55 -4.74 -1.63
CA GLY A 448 20.21 -5.07 -2.05
C GLY A 448 19.97 -4.74 -3.52
N VAL A 449 19.27 -5.61 -4.24
CA VAL A 449 18.82 -5.41 -5.62
C VAL A 449 17.36 -5.80 -5.71
N VAL A 450 16.51 -4.87 -6.12
CA VAL A 450 15.12 -5.15 -6.46
C VAL A 450 14.95 -4.99 -7.96
N LYS A 451 14.51 -6.06 -8.62
CA LYS A 451 14.08 -6.03 -10.02
C LYS A 451 12.57 -6.00 -10.07
N LEU A 452 12.04 -5.14 -10.91
CA LEU A 452 10.61 -4.93 -11.09
C LEU A 452 10.31 -5.04 -12.58
N ASP A 453 9.56 -6.07 -12.95
CA ASP A 453 9.07 -6.28 -14.30
C ASP A 453 7.57 -5.99 -14.34
N LEU A 454 7.21 -4.93 -15.04
CA LEU A 454 5.85 -4.41 -15.17
C LEU A 454 5.30 -4.76 -16.53
N ASN A 455 4.17 -5.46 -16.58
CA ASN A 455 3.51 -5.85 -17.81
C ASN A 455 2.03 -5.48 -17.76
N SER A 456 1.52 -4.99 -18.88
CA SER A 456 0.09 -4.83 -19.15
C SER A 456 -0.23 -5.58 -20.44
N PRO A 457 -0.64 -6.85 -20.36
CA PRO A 457 -0.62 -7.78 -21.49
C PRO A 457 -1.42 -7.35 -22.72
N ILE A 458 -2.48 -6.57 -22.55
CA ILE A 458 -3.33 -6.11 -23.64
C ILE A 458 -3.72 -4.65 -23.44
N GLN A 459 -3.35 -3.79 -24.38
CA GLN A 459 -3.83 -2.40 -24.46
C GLN A 459 -4.10 -1.95 -25.89
N ILE A 460 -4.99 -0.99 -26.02
CA ILE A 460 -5.28 -0.33 -27.31
C ILE A 460 -4.11 0.59 -27.69
N GLN A 461 -3.76 0.55 -28.96
CA GLN A 461 -2.95 1.58 -29.60
C GLN A 461 -3.88 2.59 -30.29
N PRO A 462 -4.05 3.82 -29.74
CA PRO A 462 -5.02 4.80 -30.25
C PRO A 462 -4.86 5.15 -31.73
N ALA A 463 -3.63 5.18 -32.23
CA ALA A 463 -3.37 5.44 -33.64
C ALA A 463 -3.97 4.36 -34.57
N ASN A 464 -3.73 3.09 -34.25
CA ASN A 464 -4.30 1.96 -34.99
C ASN A 464 -5.82 1.91 -34.84
N PHE A 465 -6.33 2.16 -33.65
CA PHE A 465 -7.76 2.21 -33.41
C PHE A 465 -8.46 3.28 -34.21
N ALA A 466 -7.91 4.50 -34.30
CA ALA A 466 -8.45 5.59 -35.08
C ALA A 466 -8.52 5.25 -36.60
N LEU A 467 -7.50 4.56 -37.11
CA LEU A 467 -7.51 4.11 -38.53
C LEU A 467 -8.53 2.99 -38.74
N ALA A 468 -8.65 2.04 -37.82
CA ALA A 468 -9.51 0.87 -37.96
C ALA A 468 -11.01 1.20 -37.87
N ILE A 469 -11.40 2.18 -37.07
CA ILE A 469 -12.81 2.62 -36.95
C ILE A 469 -13.29 3.50 -38.10
N ASP A 470 -12.39 4.11 -38.86
CA ASP A 470 -12.73 4.87 -40.08
C ASP A 470 -12.80 3.92 -41.29
N ALA A 471 -13.81 3.06 -41.29
CA ALA A 471 -14.06 2.07 -42.32
C ALA A 471 -14.89 2.64 -43.45
N VAL A 472 -14.66 2.13 -44.68
CA VAL A 472 -15.34 2.53 -45.91
C VAL A 472 -15.45 1.32 -46.85
N ARG A 473 -16.37 1.36 -47.82
CA ARG A 473 -16.36 0.38 -48.93
C ARG A 473 -15.27 0.75 -49.95
N GLY A 474 -14.37 -0.19 -50.19
CA GLY A 474 -13.36 -0.06 -51.23
C GLY A 474 -13.92 -0.27 -52.63
N PRO A 475 -13.08 -0.11 -53.67
CA PRO A 475 -13.49 -0.27 -55.08
C PRO A 475 -14.04 -1.67 -55.41
N SER A 476 -13.61 -2.72 -54.69
CA SER A 476 -14.10 -4.09 -54.83
C SER A 476 -15.40 -4.36 -54.10
N GLY A 477 -15.95 -3.38 -53.35
CA GLY A 477 -17.10 -3.54 -52.48
C GLY A 477 -16.76 -4.08 -51.10
N ALA A 478 -15.53 -4.54 -50.85
CA ALA A 478 -15.06 -4.97 -49.55
C ALA A 478 -15.00 -3.82 -48.56
N ILE A 479 -15.23 -4.11 -47.25
CA ILE A 479 -15.04 -3.13 -46.19
C ILE A 479 -13.54 -3.06 -45.88
N VAL A 480 -12.97 -1.86 -46.00
CA VAL A 480 -11.56 -1.55 -45.75
C VAL A 480 -11.43 -0.30 -44.90
N CYS A 481 -10.27 -0.11 -44.28
CA CYS A 481 -9.97 1.18 -43.66
C CYS A 481 -9.86 2.26 -44.71
N ARG A 482 -10.37 3.47 -44.49
CA ARG A 482 -10.23 4.57 -45.44
C ARG A 482 -8.77 4.87 -45.78
N SER A 483 -7.87 4.76 -44.79
CA SER A 483 -6.43 4.91 -44.95
C SER A 483 -5.81 3.92 -45.97
N SER A 484 -6.39 2.72 -46.10
CA SER A 484 -5.90 1.69 -47.06
C SER A 484 -6.23 2.02 -48.53
N LEU A 485 -7.12 2.98 -48.79
CA LEU A 485 -7.37 3.47 -50.17
C LEU A 485 -6.17 4.23 -50.73
N THR A 486 -5.43 4.91 -49.86
CA THR A 486 -4.23 5.69 -50.28
C THR A 486 -2.93 4.98 -49.91
N ASN A 487 -2.94 4.10 -48.92
CA ASN A 487 -1.79 3.26 -48.54
C ASN A 487 -2.23 1.80 -48.30
N PRO A 488 -2.32 0.99 -49.40
CA PRO A 488 -2.81 -0.39 -49.31
C PRO A 488 -1.97 -1.35 -48.45
N THR A 489 -0.74 -0.97 -48.13
CA THR A 489 0.23 -1.78 -47.37
C THR A 489 0.31 -1.38 -45.90
N ASN A 490 -0.58 -0.50 -45.38
CA ASN A 490 -0.56 -0.06 -43.99
C ASN A 490 -1.01 -1.08 -42.96
N GLY A 491 -1.42 -2.28 -43.42
CA GLY A 491 -1.83 -3.38 -42.54
C GLY A 491 -3.14 -3.15 -41.81
N CYS A 492 -3.86 -2.05 -42.05
CA CYS A 492 -5.08 -1.71 -41.33
C CYS A 492 -6.20 -2.73 -41.56
N VAL A 493 -6.80 -3.19 -40.47
CA VAL A 493 -7.96 -4.09 -40.44
C VAL A 493 -9.15 -3.32 -39.86
N PRO A 494 -10.30 -3.23 -40.60
CA PRO A 494 -11.46 -2.49 -40.10
C PRO A 494 -12.02 -3.07 -38.80
N TYR A 495 -12.41 -2.15 -37.87
CA TYR A 495 -12.99 -2.50 -36.58
C TYR A 495 -14.44 -1.98 -36.50
N ASN A 496 -15.39 -2.89 -36.23
CA ASN A 496 -16.80 -2.58 -36.11
C ASN A 496 -17.14 -2.01 -34.73
N LEU A 497 -17.73 -0.81 -34.67
CA LEU A 497 -18.19 -0.17 -33.44
C LEU A 497 -19.65 -0.44 -33.12
N PHE A 498 -20.46 -0.96 -34.06
CA PHE A 498 -21.90 -1.06 -33.95
C PHE A 498 -22.34 -2.45 -33.54
N GLY A 499 -22.74 -2.61 -32.29
CA GLY A 499 -23.21 -3.86 -31.69
C GLY A 499 -22.48 -4.31 -30.46
N THR A 500 -23.06 -5.26 -29.74
CA THR A 500 -22.48 -5.88 -28.55
C THR A 500 -21.57 -7.05 -28.93
N GLY A 501 -20.37 -7.06 -28.40
CA GLY A 501 -19.45 -8.19 -28.37
C GLY A 501 -18.98 -8.47 -26.95
N THR A 502 -18.58 -9.69 -26.67
CA THR A 502 -17.92 -10.09 -25.42
C THR A 502 -16.58 -10.72 -25.75
N ARG A 503 -15.77 -11.00 -24.75
CA ARG A 503 -14.49 -11.70 -24.91
C ARG A 503 -14.70 -13.11 -25.53
N GLU A 504 -15.75 -13.81 -25.13
CA GLU A 504 -16.10 -15.18 -25.57
C GLU A 504 -16.77 -15.19 -26.96
N ALA A 505 -17.47 -14.12 -27.28
CA ALA A 505 -18.15 -13.92 -28.58
C ALA A 505 -17.85 -12.51 -29.12
N PRO A 506 -16.64 -12.27 -29.58
CA PRO A 506 -16.22 -10.92 -30.02
C PRO A 506 -16.99 -10.47 -31.25
N LEU A 507 -17.34 -9.18 -31.28
CA LEU A 507 -17.96 -8.52 -32.42
C LEU A 507 -17.01 -8.45 -33.62
N ASN A 508 -15.71 -8.31 -33.34
CA ASN A 508 -14.67 -8.12 -34.31
C ASN A 508 -13.83 -9.38 -34.54
N SER A 509 -13.27 -9.52 -35.73
CA SER A 509 -12.31 -10.60 -35.99
C SER A 509 -11.06 -10.48 -35.13
N GLN A 510 -10.39 -11.61 -34.87
CA GLN A 510 -9.13 -11.60 -34.14
C GLN A 510 -8.06 -10.73 -34.83
N ALA A 511 -8.06 -10.67 -36.15
CA ALA A 511 -7.15 -9.82 -36.91
C ALA A 511 -7.40 -8.32 -36.64
N ALA A 512 -8.67 -7.89 -36.53
CA ALA A 512 -9.01 -6.51 -36.16
C ALA A 512 -8.62 -6.21 -34.71
N ILE A 513 -8.89 -7.12 -33.78
CA ILE A 513 -8.48 -6.98 -32.39
C ILE A 513 -6.96 -6.88 -32.29
N ASN A 514 -6.21 -7.78 -32.94
CA ASN A 514 -4.75 -7.75 -32.94
C ASN A 514 -4.19 -6.44 -33.53
N TYR A 515 -4.81 -5.91 -34.56
CA TYR A 515 -4.39 -4.66 -35.17
C TYR A 515 -4.57 -3.48 -34.22
N VAL A 516 -5.73 -3.34 -33.58
CA VAL A 516 -6.00 -2.22 -32.68
C VAL A 516 -5.25 -2.31 -31.35
N THR A 517 -4.87 -3.50 -30.93
CA THR A 517 -4.05 -3.74 -29.73
C THR A 517 -2.56 -3.83 -30.02
N SER A 518 -2.16 -3.80 -31.30
CA SER A 518 -0.76 -4.03 -31.76
C SER A 518 -0.17 -5.37 -31.30
N PHE A 519 -1.03 -6.37 -31.01
CA PHE A 519 -0.57 -7.70 -30.57
C PHE A 519 0.43 -8.31 -31.56
N PRO A 520 1.57 -8.91 -31.11
CA PRO A 520 1.88 -9.30 -29.72
C PRO A 520 2.57 -8.22 -28.86
N ASN A 521 2.76 -7.00 -29.37
CA ASN A 521 3.34 -5.94 -28.55
C ASN A 521 2.39 -5.55 -27.40
N HIS A 522 2.95 -5.22 -26.27
CA HIS A 522 2.23 -4.77 -25.07
C HIS A 522 3.08 -3.80 -24.25
N PRO A 523 2.47 -2.95 -23.43
CA PRO A 523 3.22 -2.13 -22.49
C PRO A 523 4.03 -2.98 -21.53
N HIS A 524 5.34 -2.75 -21.47
CA HIS A 524 6.22 -3.37 -20.49
C HIS A 524 7.34 -2.43 -20.06
N ASN A 525 7.85 -2.65 -18.85
CA ASN A 525 8.99 -1.94 -18.29
C ASN A 525 9.76 -2.84 -17.34
N SER A 526 11.06 -2.93 -17.53
CA SER A 526 11.96 -3.61 -16.60
C SER A 526 12.82 -2.58 -15.88
N GLN A 527 12.79 -2.61 -14.55
CA GLN A 527 13.52 -1.69 -13.68
C GLN A 527 14.41 -2.46 -12.72
N ALA A 528 15.54 -1.86 -12.34
CA ALA A 528 16.41 -2.36 -11.29
C ALA A 528 16.76 -1.24 -10.31
N GLN A 529 16.32 -1.41 -9.07
CA GLN A 529 16.72 -0.57 -7.96
C GLN A 529 17.81 -1.25 -7.16
N ARG A 530 18.83 -0.51 -6.75
CA ARG A 530 19.97 -1.06 -6.01
C ARG A 530 20.29 -0.18 -4.82
N THR A 531 20.49 -0.82 -3.66
CA THR A 531 20.95 -0.19 -2.44
C THR A 531 22.24 -0.86 -2.00
N SER A 532 23.25 -0.08 -1.69
CA SER A 532 24.46 -0.57 -1.01
C SER A 532 24.64 0.27 0.23
N SER A 533 24.92 -0.36 1.37
CA SER A 533 25.19 0.32 2.63
C SER A 533 26.31 -0.36 3.38
N ALA A 534 27.00 0.41 4.19
CA ALA A 534 27.93 -0.05 5.21
C ALA A 534 27.70 0.80 6.46
N ALA A 535 27.59 0.16 7.61
CA ALA A 535 27.33 0.85 8.86
C ALA A 535 28.10 0.20 10.01
N PHE A 536 28.33 1.00 11.05
CA PHE A 536 28.82 0.53 12.34
C PHE A 536 28.01 1.18 13.46
N ASN A 537 27.89 0.49 14.57
CA ASN A 537 27.29 0.99 15.81
C ASN A 537 28.13 0.51 16.98
N VAL A 538 28.21 1.33 18.02
CA VAL A 538 28.89 1.01 19.27
C VAL A 538 28.08 1.58 20.41
N SER A 539 27.84 0.83 21.47
CA SER A 539 27.11 1.28 22.65
C SER A 539 27.72 0.72 23.94
N GLY A 540 27.64 1.50 25.02
CA GLY A 540 28.17 1.13 26.33
C GLY A 540 27.84 2.16 27.39
N GLU A 541 28.31 1.93 28.64
CA GLU A 541 28.00 2.75 29.80
C GLU A 541 29.29 3.27 30.45
N PRO A 542 30.04 4.20 29.79
CA PRO A 542 31.38 4.59 30.20
C PRO A 542 31.44 5.45 31.47
N PHE A 543 30.33 5.97 31.96
CA PHE A 543 30.30 6.89 33.09
C PHE A 543 29.25 6.52 34.09
N GLU A 544 29.60 6.50 35.36
CA GLU A 544 28.66 6.39 36.46
C GLU A 544 28.14 7.81 36.82
N GLY A 545 26.85 8.03 36.75
CA GLY A 545 26.18 9.25 37.17
C GLY A 545 25.71 9.16 38.63
N TRP A 546 25.17 10.27 39.14
CA TRP A 546 24.61 10.30 40.51
C TRP A 546 23.34 9.45 40.69
N ALA A 547 22.67 9.08 39.61
CA ALA A 547 21.43 8.27 39.63
C ALA A 547 21.58 6.93 38.89
N GLY A 548 22.78 6.57 38.49
CA GLY A 548 23.09 5.33 37.76
C GLY A 548 23.96 5.55 36.54
N PRO A 549 24.26 4.49 35.79
CA PRO A 549 25.17 4.54 34.65
C PRO A 549 24.59 5.36 33.50
N ILE A 550 25.47 6.13 32.82
CA ILE A 550 25.12 6.92 31.65
C ILE A 550 25.40 6.06 30.41
N SER A 551 24.35 5.72 29.69
CA SER A 551 24.47 4.96 28.44
C SER A 551 24.79 5.89 27.27
N LEU A 552 25.72 5.48 26.41
CA LEU A 552 26.10 6.16 25.17
C LEU A 552 26.02 5.18 23.99
N ALA A 553 25.50 5.66 22.86
CA ALA A 553 25.61 4.93 21.61
C ALA A 553 26.03 5.90 20.48
N PHE A 554 26.87 5.44 19.60
CA PHE A 554 27.26 6.18 18.39
C PHE A 554 27.37 5.25 17.20
N GLY A 555 27.08 5.79 16.03
CA GLY A 555 27.12 5.03 14.80
C GLY A 555 27.38 5.89 13.58
N GLY A 556 27.69 5.22 12.49
CA GLY A 556 27.85 5.84 11.19
C GLY A 556 27.34 4.92 10.08
N GLU A 557 26.79 5.53 9.03
CA GLU A 557 26.32 4.82 7.85
C GLU A 557 26.73 5.53 6.57
N TRP A 558 27.19 4.76 5.60
CA TRP A 558 27.29 5.15 4.21
C TRP A 558 26.26 4.35 3.40
N ARG A 559 25.49 5.04 2.53
CA ARG A 559 24.49 4.40 1.67
C ARG A 559 24.52 4.99 0.26
N LYS A 560 24.35 4.13 -0.74
CA LYS A 560 24.14 4.51 -2.14
C LYS A 560 22.90 3.81 -2.67
N GLU A 561 21.96 4.59 -3.20
CA GLU A 561 20.77 4.15 -3.89
C GLU A 561 20.85 4.49 -5.38
N SER A 562 20.35 3.63 -6.25
CA SER A 562 20.30 3.87 -7.68
C SER A 562 19.12 3.17 -8.34
N ILE A 563 18.67 3.70 -9.47
CA ILE A 563 17.67 3.10 -10.34
C ILE A 563 18.12 3.21 -11.79
N GLU A 564 17.78 2.20 -12.58
CA GLU A 564 17.74 2.20 -14.04
C GLU A 564 16.53 1.38 -14.51
N GLY A 565 16.03 1.64 -15.70
CA GLY A 565 14.92 0.88 -16.25
C GLY A 565 14.71 1.17 -17.73
N LYS A 566 14.08 0.22 -18.44
CA LYS A 566 13.80 0.32 -19.86
C LYS A 566 12.33 0.01 -20.15
N ALA A 567 11.66 0.94 -20.79
CA ALA A 567 10.29 0.74 -21.29
C ALA A 567 10.29 0.25 -22.74
N ASP A 568 9.15 -0.31 -23.18
CA ASP A 568 8.95 -0.66 -24.59
C ASP A 568 8.89 0.61 -25.49
N PRO A 569 9.27 0.49 -26.77
CA PRO A 569 9.36 1.65 -27.67
C PRO A 569 8.02 2.37 -27.92
N ILE A 570 6.88 1.64 -27.86
CA ILE A 570 5.55 2.24 -28.05
C ILE A 570 5.20 3.08 -26.83
N ALA A 571 5.48 2.58 -25.61
CA ALA A 571 5.28 3.34 -24.37
C ALA A 571 6.15 4.60 -24.32
N GLU A 572 7.43 4.52 -24.74
CA GLU A 572 8.32 5.68 -24.85
C GLU A 572 7.75 6.74 -25.81
N ALA A 573 7.17 6.30 -26.91
CA ALA A 573 6.48 7.17 -27.87
C ALA A 573 5.07 7.60 -27.41
N ARG A 574 4.60 7.17 -26.24
CA ARG A 574 3.23 7.38 -25.71
C ARG A 574 2.15 6.85 -26.65
N GLY A 575 2.41 5.73 -27.27
CA GLY A 575 1.55 5.12 -28.25
C GLY A 575 0.44 4.25 -27.67
N TRP A 576 0.45 3.96 -26.35
CA TRP A 576 -0.60 3.19 -25.69
C TRP A 576 -1.73 4.08 -25.16
N PHE A 577 -2.92 3.53 -25.04
CA PHE A 577 -4.11 4.26 -24.56
C PHE A 577 -3.95 4.75 -23.13
N SER A 578 -3.46 3.92 -22.21
CA SER A 578 -3.38 4.23 -20.78
C SER A 578 -1.95 4.12 -20.23
N THR A 579 -1.33 2.95 -20.34
CA THR A 579 -0.07 2.65 -19.67
C THR A 579 1.12 2.99 -20.56
N ASN A 580 1.72 4.14 -20.32
CA ASN A 580 2.93 4.59 -21.04
C ASN A 580 4.09 4.62 -20.06
N TYR A 581 4.75 3.49 -19.91
CA TYR A 581 5.95 3.37 -19.08
C TYR A 581 7.10 4.23 -19.61
N ILE A 582 8.04 4.55 -18.74
CA ILE A 582 9.15 5.46 -19.03
C ILE A 582 10.47 4.75 -18.80
N THR A 583 11.39 4.94 -19.73
CA THR A 583 12.78 4.55 -19.54
C THR A 583 13.45 5.44 -18.49
N TRP A 584 14.10 4.82 -17.50
CA TRP A 584 14.88 5.47 -16.48
C TRP A 584 16.36 5.38 -16.85
N PRO A 585 17.05 6.50 -17.07
CA PRO A 585 18.50 6.48 -17.15
C PRO A 585 19.06 6.08 -15.78
N LEU A 586 20.28 5.53 -15.75
CA LEU A 586 20.94 5.24 -14.48
C LEU A 586 21.16 6.53 -13.70
N VAL A 587 20.46 6.66 -12.58
CA VAL A 587 20.60 7.76 -11.61
C VAL A 587 20.88 7.21 -10.23
N SER A 588 21.56 7.98 -9.39
CA SER A 588 21.91 7.55 -8.04
C SER A 588 22.07 8.71 -7.07
N GLN A 589 21.85 8.42 -5.78
CA GLN A 589 22.10 9.31 -4.66
C GLN A 589 22.98 8.60 -3.63
N LYS A 590 23.90 9.34 -3.01
CA LYS A 590 24.71 8.87 -1.88
C LYS A 590 24.33 9.62 -0.62
N VAL A 591 24.44 8.93 0.51
CA VAL A 591 24.18 9.43 1.84
C VAL A 591 25.35 9.05 2.73
N VAL A 592 25.80 9.96 3.58
CA VAL A 592 26.77 9.71 4.65
C VAL A 592 26.21 10.32 5.91
N GLU A 593 26.17 9.54 6.98
CA GLU A 593 25.58 10.00 8.23
C GLU A 593 26.28 9.45 9.46
N GLY A 594 26.23 10.22 10.55
CA GLY A 594 26.73 9.85 11.86
C GLY A 594 25.74 10.28 12.94
N ASN A 595 25.63 9.49 13.99
CA ASN A 595 24.71 9.74 15.12
C ASN A 595 25.37 9.46 16.46
N VAL A 596 24.86 10.16 17.48
CA VAL A 596 25.14 9.93 18.89
C VAL A 596 23.84 9.91 19.66
N GLU A 597 23.68 8.95 20.55
CA GLU A 597 22.55 8.83 21.46
C GLU A 597 23.06 8.70 22.89
N THR A 598 22.29 9.18 23.86
CA THR A 598 22.59 9.05 25.30
C THR A 598 21.33 8.84 26.09
N VAL A 599 21.48 8.08 27.16
CA VAL A 599 20.52 8.00 28.25
C VAL A 599 21.22 8.40 29.53
N VAL A 600 20.63 9.36 30.23
CA VAL A 600 21.18 9.93 31.46
C VAL A 600 20.12 9.80 32.57
N PRO A 601 20.32 8.87 33.54
CA PRO A 601 19.51 8.86 34.73
C PRO A 601 19.68 10.15 35.53
N LEU A 602 18.58 10.90 35.73
CA LEU A 602 18.60 12.19 36.45
C LEU A 602 18.19 12.08 37.91
N ALA A 603 17.34 11.09 38.24
CA ALA A 603 16.95 10.78 39.60
C ALA A 603 16.56 9.30 39.72
N LYS A 604 16.88 8.68 40.82
CA LYS A 604 16.52 7.29 41.15
C LYS A 604 16.25 7.18 42.64
N ASP A 605 15.16 6.52 43.02
CA ASP A 605 14.76 6.21 44.40
C ASP A 605 14.76 7.43 45.36
N VAL A 606 14.27 8.59 44.84
CA VAL A 606 14.10 9.82 45.62
C VAL A 606 12.64 10.06 45.94
N ALA A 607 12.34 10.85 46.97
CA ALA A 607 10.98 11.05 47.48
C ALA A 607 9.94 11.52 46.44
N TRP A 608 10.37 12.11 45.32
CA TRP A 608 9.50 12.63 44.27
C TRP A 608 9.61 11.85 42.95
N ALA A 609 10.54 10.88 42.89
CA ALA A 609 10.73 10.06 41.67
C ALA A 609 11.37 8.73 42.02
N THR A 610 10.72 7.64 41.63
CA THR A 610 11.37 6.31 41.59
C THR A 610 12.41 6.28 40.48
N ALA A 611 12.10 6.89 39.34
CA ALA A 611 13.05 7.10 38.24
C ALA A 611 12.74 8.37 37.45
N LEU A 612 13.80 9.05 36.97
CA LEU A 612 13.70 10.13 36.01
C LEU A 612 14.90 10.02 35.09
N ASP A 613 14.63 9.76 33.79
CA ASP A 613 15.67 9.62 32.79
C ASP A 613 15.52 10.65 31.69
N PHE A 614 16.65 11.21 31.27
CA PHE A 614 16.76 12.00 30.04
C PHE A 614 17.27 11.10 28.90
N ASN A 615 16.65 11.20 27.74
CA ASN A 615 17.05 10.53 26.51
C ASN A 615 17.36 11.59 25.45
N GLY A 616 18.52 11.54 24.84
CA GLY A 616 18.94 12.48 23.83
C GLY A 616 19.56 11.80 22.61
N GLY A 617 19.33 12.34 21.44
CA GLY A 617 19.97 11.85 20.21
C GLY A 617 20.14 12.95 19.19
N VAL A 618 21.25 12.92 18.45
CA VAL A 618 21.57 13.83 17.36
C VAL A 618 22.15 13.01 16.21
N ARG A 619 21.70 13.32 14.98
CA ARG A 619 22.28 12.77 13.75
C ARG A 619 22.57 13.90 12.77
N ILE A 620 23.69 13.79 12.10
CA ILE A 620 24.10 14.65 10.99
C ILE A 620 24.12 13.79 9.74
N THR A 621 23.36 14.20 8.73
CA THR A 621 23.25 13.46 7.46
C THR A 621 23.63 14.39 6.31
N HIS A 622 24.46 13.90 5.39
CA HIS A 622 24.82 14.58 4.15
C HIS A 622 24.34 13.80 2.93
N TYR A 623 23.51 14.45 2.09
CA TYR A 623 23.00 13.96 0.83
C TYR A 623 23.71 14.61 -0.35
N THR A 624 24.02 13.85 -1.39
CA THR A 624 24.70 14.37 -2.59
C THR A 624 23.98 15.56 -3.22
N TYR A 625 22.65 15.57 -3.23
CA TYR A 625 21.85 16.62 -3.88
C TYR A 625 21.19 17.59 -2.90
N SER A 626 20.67 17.10 -1.81
CA SER A 626 19.88 17.91 -0.86
C SER A 626 20.73 18.52 0.27
N GLY A 627 22.06 18.33 0.24
CA GLY A 627 22.99 18.90 1.21
C GLY A 627 22.92 18.25 2.59
N SER A 628 23.35 19.00 3.61
CA SER A 628 23.45 18.52 4.99
C SER A 628 22.21 18.91 5.80
N VAL A 629 21.79 18.03 6.70
CA VAL A 629 20.69 18.25 7.63
C VAL A 629 21.00 17.62 8.98
N VAL A 630 20.53 18.28 10.03
CA VAL A 630 20.63 17.79 11.42
C VAL A 630 19.25 17.38 11.90
N THR A 631 19.15 16.16 12.43
CA THR A 631 18.00 15.65 13.16
C THR A 631 18.37 15.47 14.62
N TRP A 632 17.39 15.63 15.49
CA TRP A 632 17.62 15.48 16.93
C TRP A 632 16.33 15.01 17.63
N LYS A 633 16.51 14.38 18.78
CA LYS A 633 15.44 13.95 19.67
C LYS A 633 15.86 14.22 21.12
N ALA A 634 14.91 14.69 21.90
CA ALA A 634 15.02 14.80 23.36
C ALA A 634 13.76 14.20 23.98
N GLY A 635 13.93 13.38 24.99
CA GLY A 635 12.87 12.72 25.71
C GLY A 635 13.12 12.69 27.21
N LEU A 636 12.05 12.62 27.96
CA LEU A 636 12.05 12.41 29.43
C LEU A 636 11.09 11.26 29.75
N THR A 637 11.53 10.35 30.60
CA THR A 637 10.68 9.36 31.25
C THR A 637 10.72 9.63 32.73
N TYR A 638 9.55 9.78 33.34
CA TYR A 638 9.40 10.14 34.74
C TYR A 638 8.44 9.20 35.47
N ASN A 639 8.96 8.45 36.41
CA ASN A 639 8.20 7.57 37.29
C ASN A 639 8.08 8.28 38.67
N PRO A 640 6.95 8.95 38.96
CA PRO A 640 6.72 9.50 40.29
C PRO A 640 6.55 8.38 41.34
N VAL A 641 5.98 7.25 40.92
CA VAL A 641 5.80 6.01 41.67
C VAL A 641 6.00 4.81 40.75
N ASP A 642 6.16 3.61 41.24
CA ASP A 642 6.43 2.42 40.41
C ASP A 642 5.30 2.11 39.42
N ASP A 643 4.07 2.29 39.84
CA ASP A 643 2.86 2.02 39.07
C ASP A 643 2.66 2.97 37.88
N PHE A 644 3.27 4.16 37.89
CA PHE A 644 2.93 5.22 36.94
C PHE A 644 4.16 5.85 36.32
N ARG A 645 4.17 5.88 34.96
CA ARG A 645 5.23 6.49 34.17
C ARG A 645 4.66 7.57 33.26
N LEU A 646 5.24 8.75 33.28
CA LEU A 646 5.02 9.80 32.29
C LEU A 646 6.16 9.80 31.27
N ARG A 647 5.82 10.06 30.01
CA ARG A 647 6.79 10.17 28.93
C ARG A 647 6.55 11.43 28.09
N PHE A 648 7.63 12.10 27.76
CA PHE A 648 7.63 13.27 26.92
C PHE A 648 8.70 13.13 25.84
N THR A 649 8.39 13.47 24.59
CA THR A 649 9.35 13.50 23.50
C THR A 649 9.17 14.73 22.63
N ARG A 650 10.29 15.28 22.19
CA ARG A 650 10.35 16.30 21.14
C ARG A 650 11.46 15.92 20.16
N SER A 651 11.13 15.89 18.87
CA SER A 651 12.09 15.55 17.82
C SER A 651 11.95 16.43 16.60
N ARG A 652 13.04 16.49 15.82
CA ARG A 652 13.05 16.95 14.44
C ARG A 652 13.42 15.80 13.55
N ASP A 653 12.49 15.42 12.70
CA ASP A 653 12.59 14.28 11.80
C ASP A 653 12.62 14.74 10.35
N ILE A 654 13.09 13.89 9.45
CA ILE A 654 13.25 14.25 8.04
C ILE A 654 12.80 13.14 7.10
N ARG A 655 12.39 13.57 5.89
CA ARG A 655 12.39 12.71 4.69
C ARG A 655 13.23 13.40 3.62
N ALA A 656 14.26 12.73 3.14
CA ALA A 656 15.00 13.17 1.97
C ALA A 656 14.18 12.97 0.69
N PRO A 657 14.36 13.79 -0.35
CA PRO A 657 13.81 13.51 -1.67
C PRO A 657 14.30 12.14 -2.15
N ASN A 658 13.38 11.29 -2.62
CA ASN A 658 13.72 10.01 -3.21
C ASN A 658 14.18 10.18 -4.67
N LEU A 659 14.59 9.09 -5.32
CA LEU A 659 15.08 9.15 -6.70
C LEU A 659 14.02 9.62 -7.69
N ASN A 660 12.72 9.35 -7.42
CA ASN A 660 11.61 9.88 -8.24
C ASN A 660 11.46 11.40 -8.07
N ASP A 661 11.51 11.89 -6.84
CA ASP A 661 11.41 13.32 -6.55
C ASP A 661 12.52 14.10 -7.26
N LEU A 662 13.74 13.54 -7.28
CA LEU A 662 14.93 14.20 -7.86
C LEU A 662 15.03 14.03 -9.37
N PHE A 663 14.76 12.83 -9.91
CA PHE A 663 15.20 12.44 -11.25
C PHE A 663 14.10 11.84 -12.13
N ALA A 664 12.81 11.89 -11.73
CA ALA A 664 11.76 11.38 -12.59
C ALA A 664 11.93 11.89 -14.02
N PRO A 665 12.00 11.02 -15.03
CA PRO A 665 12.15 11.45 -16.42
C PRO A 665 11.01 12.34 -16.84
N GLY A 666 11.29 13.40 -17.58
CA GLY A 666 10.32 14.39 -18.00
C GLY A 666 9.22 13.80 -18.88
N GLN A 667 8.00 13.74 -18.38
CA GLN A 667 6.83 13.35 -19.16
C GLN A 667 6.21 14.57 -19.81
N ARG A 668 6.08 14.53 -21.14
CA ARG A 668 5.39 15.57 -21.91
C ARG A 668 3.93 15.20 -22.13
N GLY A 669 3.03 16.14 -21.94
CA GLY A 669 1.60 16.04 -22.25
C GLY A 669 1.12 17.33 -22.89
N ASN A 670 -0.08 17.29 -23.41
CA ASN A 670 -0.81 18.49 -23.81
C ASN A 670 -2.06 18.62 -22.93
N SER A 671 -2.31 19.83 -22.46
CA SER A 671 -3.48 20.17 -21.65
C SER A 671 -4.07 21.48 -22.12
N ALA A 672 -5.34 21.73 -21.82
CA ALA A 672 -5.97 23.02 -22.05
C ALA A 672 -6.13 23.75 -20.71
N ILE A 673 -5.87 25.06 -20.72
CA ILE A 673 -6.00 25.89 -19.51
C ILE A 673 -6.53 27.27 -19.91
N ALA A 674 -7.38 27.84 -19.07
CA ALA A 674 -7.78 29.23 -19.17
C ALA A 674 -6.68 30.14 -18.59
N ASP A 675 -6.15 31.05 -19.40
CA ASP A 675 -5.04 31.92 -18.98
C ASP A 675 -5.57 33.25 -18.40
N PRO A 676 -5.41 33.49 -17.08
CA PRO A 676 -5.89 34.70 -16.45
C PRO A 676 -5.14 35.97 -16.94
N PHE A 677 -3.92 35.86 -17.46
CA PHE A 677 -3.18 36.99 -18.05
C PHE A 677 -3.76 37.41 -19.39
N LEU A 678 -4.53 36.55 -20.04
CA LEU A 678 -5.15 36.79 -21.35
C LEU A 678 -6.69 36.75 -21.25
N GLY A 679 -7.27 37.28 -20.17
CA GLY A 679 -8.71 37.37 -19.99
C GLY A 679 -9.43 36.02 -19.88
N ASN A 680 -8.79 35.01 -19.35
CA ASN A 680 -9.31 33.64 -19.21
C ASN A 680 -9.61 32.93 -20.53
N GLN A 681 -8.96 33.33 -21.61
CA GLN A 681 -9.01 32.56 -22.86
C GLN A 681 -8.36 31.19 -22.66
N SER A 682 -8.97 30.16 -23.23
CA SER A 682 -8.45 28.76 -23.12
C SER A 682 -7.45 28.49 -24.24
N PHE A 683 -6.27 28.03 -23.86
CA PHE A 683 -5.20 27.66 -24.79
C PHE A 683 -4.75 26.21 -24.53
N VAL A 684 -4.38 25.53 -25.60
CA VAL A 684 -3.68 24.22 -25.50
C VAL A 684 -2.19 24.51 -25.34
N PHE A 685 -1.57 23.92 -24.33
CA PHE A 685 -0.15 24.08 -23.98
C PHE A 685 0.52 22.74 -23.72
N GLY A 686 1.85 22.69 -23.85
CA GLY A 686 2.65 21.56 -23.43
C GLY A 686 2.79 21.52 -21.89
N ASN A 687 2.57 20.38 -21.28
CA ASN A 687 2.88 20.19 -19.89
C ASN A 687 4.06 19.19 -19.78
N ILE A 688 5.04 19.46 -18.90
CA ILE A 688 6.17 18.58 -18.65
C ILE A 688 6.22 18.27 -17.16
N ALA A 689 5.88 17.04 -16.78
CA ALA A 689 6.06 16.55 -15.42
C ALA A 689 7.41 15.83 -15.29
N GLY A 690 8.19 16.13 -14.25
CA GLY A 690 9.50 15.51 -14.07
C GLY A 690 10.09 15.81 -12.69
N GLY A 691 11.25 15.21 -12.37
CA GLY A 691 11.95 15.43 -11.11
C GLY A 691 12.56 16.82 -10.95
N ASN A 692 13.03 17.12 -9.72
CA ASN A 692 13.68 18.35 -9.36
C ASN A 692 14.91 18.08 -8.47
N PRO A 693 16.14 18.15 -9.02
CA PRO A 693 17.37 17.90 -8.25
C PRO A 693 17.65 18.93 -7.14
N ASN A 694 16.94 20.05 -7.11
CA ASN A 694 17.15 21.14 -6.16
C ASN A 694 16.24 21.04 -4.90
N LEU A 695 15.63 19.89 -4.66
CA LEU A 695 14.78 19.69 -3.50
C LEU A 695 15.59 19.59 -2.21
N ALA A 696 15.08 20.25 -1.16
CA ALA A 696 15.56 20.08 0.20
C ALA A 696 14.84 18.91 0.90
N PRO A 697 15.43 18.35 1.98
CA PRO A 697 14.71 17.41 2.82
C PRO A 697 13.47 18.05 3.47
N GLU A 698 12.38 17.30 3.53
CA GLU A 698 11.21 17.65 4.35
C GLU A 698 11.61 17.63 5.83
N LYS A 699 11.04 18.52 6.63
CA LYS A 699 11.31 18.60 8.08
C LYS A 699 10.02 18.50 8.87
N ALA A 700 9.95 17.55 9.79
CA ALA A 700 8.84 17.37 10.71
C ALA A 700 9.29 17.68 12.14
N ASP A 701 8.55 18.52 12.81
CA ASP A 701 8.68 18.75 14.25
C ASP A 701 7.61 17.91 14.96
N THR A 702 8.05 16.89 15.71
CA THR A 702 7.16 15.94 16.41
C THR A 702 7.17 16.20 17.90
N THR A 703 6.00 16.17 18.53
CA THR A 703 5.82 16.19 19.99
C THR A 703 5.00 14.99 20.41
N GLY A 704 5.46 14.24 21.38
CA GLY A 704 4.75 13.15 22.04
C GLY A 704 4.64 13.43 23.55
N ILE A 705 3.48 13.14 24.10
CA ILE A 705 3.22 13.19 25.56
C ILE A 705 2.37 11.99 25.90
N GLY A 706 2.80 11.16 26.85
CA GLY A 706 2.05 9.98 27.22
C GLY A 706 2.20 9.59 28.69
N GLY A 707 1.38 8.65 29.08
CA GLY A 707 1.42 8.02 30.38
C GLY A 707 1.18 6.53 30.28
N VAL A 708 1.88 5.77 31.11
CA VAL A 708 1.72 4.32 31.28
C VAL A 708 1.33 4.06 32.71
N TYR A 709 0.35 3.19 32.94
CA TYR A 709 -0.12 2.79 34.25
C TYR A 709 -0.14 1.27 34.36
N GLN A 710 0.61 0.75 35.35
CA GLN A 710 0.80 -0.68 35.63
C GLN A 710 0.65 -0.89 37.15
N PRO A 711 -0.59 -0.99 37.65
CA PRO A 711 -0.83 -1.02 39.10
C PRO A 711 -0.39 -2.33 39.74
N GLU A 712 0.33 -2.25 40.83
CA GLU A 712 0.70 -3.42 41.66
C GLU A 712 -0.52 -4.17 42.21
N TRP A 713 -1.64 -3.48 42.47
CA TRP A 713 -2.86 -4.08 43.00
C TRP A 713 -3.63 -4.92 41.97
N LEU A 714 -3.30 -4.81 40.67
CA LEU A 714 -3.88 -5.60 39.59
C LEU A 714 -2.75 -6.15 38.69
N PRO A 715 -2.03 -7.17 39.12
CA PRO A 715 -0.95 -7.76 38.37
C PRO A 715 -1.40 -8.21 36.99
N GLY A 716 -0.55 -7.99 35.96
CA GLY A 716 -0.86 -8.33 34.60
C GLY A 716 -1.70 -7.28 33.83
N PHE A 717 -2.17 -6.19 34.49
CA PHE A 717 -2.80 -5.07 33.82
C PHE A 717 -1.77 -4.00 33.43
N SER A 718 -1.86 -3.52 32.21
CA SER A 718 -1.12 -2.35 31.74
C SER A 718 -1.98 -1.50 30.81
N THR A 719 -1.82 -0.19 30.89
CA THR A 719 -2.47 0.74 29.94
C THR A 719 -1.58 1.91 29.62
N SER A 720 -1.66 2.39 28.38
CA SER A 720 -0.99 3.61 27.94
C SER A 720 -1.94 4.55 27.20
N LEU A 721 -1.69 5.85 27.33
CA LEU A 721 -2.34 6.92 26.58
C LEU A 721 -1.26 7.86 26.07
N ASP A 722 -1.17 8.01 24.74
CA ASP A 722 -0.14 8.79 24.08
C ASP A 722 -0.74 9.82 23.11
N TYR A 723 -0.49 11.09 23.36
CA TYR A 723 -0.75 12.17 22.46
C TYR A 723 0.42 12.38 21.52
N TYR A 724 0.14 12.55 20.23
CA TYR A 724 1.12 12.93 19.23
C TYR A 724 0.71 14.15 18.41
N ASN A 725 1.71 14.94 18.00
CA ASN A 725 1.55 16.04 17.05
C ASN A 725 2.78 16.10 16.14
N ILE A 726 2.58 15.74 14.89
CA ILE A 726 3.59 15.73 13.82
C ILE A 726 3.26 16.91 12.89
N ALA A 727 4.15 17.90 12.83
CA ALA A 727 4.01 19.10 11.99
C ALA A 727 5.12 19.09 10.93
N LEU A 728 4.81 18.64 9.73
CA LEU A 728 5.75 18.52 8.62
C LEU A 728 5.66 19.76 7.73
N LYS A 729 6.82 20.39 7.52
CA LYS A 729 7.00 21.60 6.69
C LYS A 729 7.84 21.26 5.47
N GLY A 730 7.55 21.93 4.35
CA GLY A 730 8.25 21.71 3.10
C GLY A 730 8.00 20.32 2.54
N ALA A 731 6.80 19.76 2.75
CA ALA A 731 6.42 18.50 2.14
C ALA A 731 6.55 18.60 0.61
N ILE A 732 7.19 17.60 0.02
CA ILE A 732 7.46 17.54 -1.42
C ILE A 732 6.17 17.12 -2.13
N ALA A 733 5.72 17.96 -3.07
CA ALA A 733 4.61 17.65 -3.94
C ALA A 733 4.73 18.40 -5.28
N SER A 734 4.13 17.85 -6.33
CA SER A 734 4.06 18.48 -7.65
C SER A 734 2.77 19.30 -7.76
N PRO A 735 2.83 20.63 -7.82
CA PRO A 735 1.65 21.48 -7.94
C PRO A 735 0.98 21.29 -9.31
N ALA A 736 -0.35 21.38 -9.35
CA ALA A 736 -1.10 21.33 -10.61
C ALA A 736 -0.76 22.53 -11.51
N THR A 737 -0.82 22.36 -12.83
CA THR A 737 -0.54 23.45 -13.82
C THR A 737 -1.45 24.66 -13.61
N THR A 738 -2.72 24.42 -13.28
CA THR A 738 -3.70 25.49 -12.96
C THR A 738 -3.25 26.32 -11.75
N PHE A 739 -2.70 25.67 -10.74
CA PHE A 739 -2.20 26.36 -9.56
C PHE A 739 -0.93 27.17 -9.86
N ILE A 740 0.03 26.56 -10.57
CA ILE A 740 1.25 27.26 -10.98
C ILE A 740 0.89 28.58 -11.69
N LEU A 741 -0.03 28.50 -12.66
CA LEU A 741 -0.47 29.65 -13.44
C LEU A 741 -1.19 30.69 -12.57
N GLN A 742 -2.11 30.25 -11.70
CA GLN A 742 -2.87 31.11 -10.80
C GLN A 742 -1.97 31.84 -9.79
N GLN A 743 -1.00 31.13 -9.20
CA GLN A 743 -0.08 31.75 -8.24
C GLN A 743 0.85 32.77 -8.89
N CYS A 744 1.34 32.48 -10.11
CA CYS A 744 2.11 33.45 -10.87
C CYS A 744 1.27 34.70 -11.18
N PHE A 745 0.00 34.54 -11.57
CA PHE A 745 -0.94 35.65 -11.82
C PHE A 745 -1.19 36.50 -10.56
N LEU A 746 -1.27 35.87 -9.39
CA LEU A 746 -1.41 36.52 -8.09
C LEU A 746 -0.10 37.17 -7.60
N GLY A 747 0.95 37.15 -8.39
CA GLY A 747 2.24 37.78 -8.08
C GLY A 747 3.22 36.95 -7.27
N VAL A 748 2.95 35.67 -7.02
CA VAL A 748 3.91 34.76 -6.37
C VAL A 748 5.00 34.38 -7.37
N GLN A 749 6.07 35.16 -7.40
CA GLN A 749 7.16 35.07 -8.39
C GLN A 749 7.83 33.70 -8.46
N PHE A 750 7.79 32.92 -7.37
CA PHE A 750 8.36 31.57 -7.31
C PHE A 750 7.81 30.63 -8.41
N TYR A 751 6.54 30.79 -8.79
CA TYR A 751 5.91 29.91 -9.77
C TYR A 751 6.05 30.38 -11.21
N CYS A 752 6.38 31.65 -11.45
CA CYS A 752 6.46 32.20 -12.81
C CYS A 752 7.54 31.54 -13.69
N PRO A 753 8.73 31.17 -13.19
CA PRO A 753 9.75 30.44 -13.97
C PRO A 753 9.32 29.04 -14.46
N PHE A 754 8.22 28.47 -13.91
CA PHE A 754 7.69 27.20 -14.40
C PHE A 754 6.83 27.36 -15.67
N ILE A 755 6.58 28.60 -16.12
CA ILE A 755 5.71 28.91 -17.26
C ILE A 755 6.56 29.51 -18.38
N ASN A 756 6.70 28.78 -19.49
CA ASN A 756 7.26 29.33 -20.70
C ASN A 756 6.12 29.89 -21.57
N ARG A 757 6.30 31.14 -22.05
CA ARG A 757 5.38 31.80 -22.96
C ARG A 757 6.00 32.01 -24.33
N ARG A 758 5.17 31.99 -25.40
CA ARG A 758 5.54 32.37 -26.73
C ARG A 758 5.66 33.89 -26.84
N ALA A 759 6.19 34.36 -27.97
CA ALA A 759 6.35 35.80 -28.24
C ALA A 759 5.00 36.57 -28.30
N ASP A 760 3.91 35.87 -28.57
CA ASP A 760 2.54 36.43 -28.58
C ASP A 760 1.89 36.47 -27.18
N GLY A 761 2.62 36.06 -26.16
CA GLY A 761 2.16 36.01 -24.76
C GLY A 761 1.38 34.74 -24.39
N THR A 762 1.04 33.87 -25.34
CA THR A 762 0.37 32.59 -25.04
C THR A 762 1.30 31.61 -24.34
N ILE A 763 0.73 30.70 -23.55
CA ILE A 763 1.50 29.66 -22.87
C ILE A 763 2.02 28.64 -23.89
N ASP A 764 3.34 28.41 -23.88
CA ASP A 764 3.97 27.33 -24.64
C ASP A 764 4.04 26.05 -23.81
N THR A 765 4.63 26.14 -22.62
CA THR A 765 4.88 24.98 -21.75
C THR A 765 4.77 25.36 -20.30
N ILE A 766 4.17 24.49 -19.47
CA ILE A 766 4.23 24.57 -18.01
C ILE A 766 4.98 23.35 -17.48
N PHE A 767 5.99 23.58 -16.65
CA PHE A 767 6.77 22.54 -15.96
C PHE A 767 6.13 22.18 -14.64
N GLN A 768 5.63 20.96 -14.50
CA GLN A 768 5.19 20.40 -13.25
C GLN A 768 6.36 19.67 -12.56
N ARG A 769 7.06 20.36 -11.69
CA ARG A 769 8.14 19.77 -10.90
C ARG A 769 7.79 19.75 -9.43
N PRO A 770 8.23 18.72 -8.67
CA PRO A 770 8.04 18.71 -7.24
C PRO A 770 8.77 19.87 -6.58
N VAL A 771 8.13 20.44 -5.54
CA VAL A 771 8.64 21.58 -4.77
C VAL A 771 8.38 21.35 -3.27
N ASN A 772 9.22 21.96 -2.41
CA ASN A 772 9.05 21.94 -0.96
C ASN A 772 8.06 23.05 -0.51
N SER A 773 6.79 22.92 -0.81
CA SER A 773 5.81 23.98 -0.54
C SER A 773 4.69 23.60 0.40
N ASN A 774 4.50 22.32 0.68
CA ASN A 774 3.35 21.84 1.41
C ASN A 774 3.59 21.77 2.91
N VAL A 775 2.50 21.86 3.67
CA VAL A 775 2.46 21.57 5.09
C VAL A 775 1.55 20.37 5.30
N LEU A 776 2.00 19.39 6.08
CA LEU A 776 1.16 18.27 6.53
C LEU A 776 1.16 18.26 8.06
N ARG A 777 0.03 17.94 8.65
CA ARG A 777 -0.12 17.84 10.09
C ARG A 777 -0.93 16.63 10.48
N ALA A 778 -0.39 15.81 11.38
CA ALA A 778 -1.11 14.70 12.01
C ALA A 778 -1.10 14.88 13.53
N ARG A 779 -2.28 14.86 14.14
CA ARG A 779 -2.48 14.94 15.60
C ARG A 779 -3.48 13.88 16.03
N GLY A 780 -3.21 13.25 17.15
CA GLY A 780 -4.14 12.25 17.67
C GLY A 780 -3.71 11.71 19.02
N LEU A 781 -4.45 10.70 19.44
CA LEU A 781 -4.23 9.91 20.64
C LEU A 781 -4.14 8.43 20.25
N ASP A 782 -3.13 7.75 20.76
CA ASP A 782 -3.03 6.29 20.75
C ASP A 782 -3.31 5.78 22.16
N ILE A 783 -4.15 4.76 22.26
CA ILE A 783 -4.59 4.15 23.52
C ILE A 783 -4.32 2.66 23.43
N GLU A 784 -3.65 2.12 24.41
CA GLU A 784 -3.47 0.68 24.55
C GLU A 784 -3.81 0.25 25.97
N ALA A 785 -4.51 -0.87 26.12
CA ALA A 785 -4.75 -1.50 27.40
C ALA A 785 -4.61 -3.01 27.21
N SER A 786 -3.94 -3.68 28.12
CA SER A 786 -3.81 -5.12 28.17
C SER A 786 -4.00 -5.64 29.60
N TYR A 787 -4.59 -6.82 29.69
CA TYR A 787 -4.71 -7.56 30.94
C TYR A 787 -4.45 -9.04 30.68
N ARG A 788 -3.51 -9.62 31.37
CA ARG A 788 -3.23 -11.06 31.32
C ARG A 788 -3.24 -11.64 32.72
N THR A 789 -3.94 -12.74 32.87
CA THR A 789 -4.04 -13.43 34.16
C THR A 789 -4.24 -14.93 33.95
N PRO A 790 -3.62 -15.80 34.77
CA PRO A 790 -3.99 -17.21 34.80
C PRO A 790 -5.40 -17.35 35.36
N LEU A 791 -6.20 -18.24 34.79
CA LEU A 791 -7.58 -18.46 35.26
C LEU A 791 -7.66 -19.05 36.66
N SER A 792 -6.59 -19.66 37.15
CA SER A 792 -6.44 -20.15 38.53
C SER A 792 -6.55 -19.02 39.56
N GLU A 793 -6.30 -17.78 39.23
CA GLU A 793 -6.55 -16.63 40.11
C GLU A 793 -8.04 -16.41 40.42
N PHE A 794 -8.94 -16.81 39.51
CA PHE A 794 -10.38 -16.74 39.72
C PHE A 794 -10.92 -18.00 40.38
N ASN A 795 -10.38 -19.16 40.04
CA ASN A 795 -10.75 -20.45 40.57
C ASN A 795 -9.56 -21.42 40.39
N GLU A 796 -9.07 -21.98 41.49
CA GLU A 796 -7.92 -22.89 41.53
C GLU A 796 -8.04 -24.10 40.58
N THR A 797 -9.25 -24.47 40.18
CA THR A 797 -9.51 -25.61 39.27
C THR A 797 -9.53 -25.22 37.78
N TRP A 798 -9.45 -23.94 37.48
CA TRP A 798 -9.44 -23.47 36.11
C TRP A 798 -8.01 -23.39 35.60
N GLU A 799 -7.79 -24.04 34.47
CA GLU A 799 -6.48 -24.08 33.81
C GLU A 799 -6.40 -23.03 32.69
N GLY A 800 -5.17 -22.58 32.41
CA GLY A 800 -4.86 -21.71 31.28
C GLY A 800 -4.89 -20.23 31.63
N ASP A 801 -4.49 -19.43 30.63
CA ASP A 801 -4.34 -17.99 30.69
C ASP A 801 -5.44 -17.28 29.91
N LEU A 802 -5.97 -16.20 30.49
CA LEU A 802 -6.83 -15.24 29.79
C LEU A 802 -6.03 -13.97 29.49
N SER A 803 -6.07 -13.50 28.26
CA SER A 803 -5.50 -12.22 27.84
C SER A 803 -6.55 -11.38 27.15
N VAL A 804 -6.65 -10.12 27.54
CA VAL A 804 -7.50 -9.12 26.89
C VAL A 804 -6.61 -7.96 26.47
N ARG A 805 -6.65 -7.58 25.18
CA ARG A 805 -5.91 -6.43 24.66
C ARG A 805 -6.84 -5.52 23.86
N ALA A 806 -6.79 -4.24 24.14
CA ALA A 806 -7.51 -3.20 23.38
C ALA A 806 -6.51 -2.17 22.89
N VAL A 807 -6.57 -1.86 21.60
CA VAL A 807 -5.78 -0.78 20.98
C VAL A 807 -6.73 0.14 20.20
N ALA A 808 -6.55 1.45 20.34
CA ALA A 808 -7.36 2.42 19.63
C ALA A 808 -6.55 3.66 19.23
N THR A 809 -6.88 4.25 18.10
CA THR A 809 -6.35 5.53 17.64
C THR A 809 -7.49 6.53 17.45
N HIS A 810 -7.35 7.71 18.03
CA HIS A 810 -8.22 8.84 17.80
C HIS A 810 -7.50 9.91 16.99
N ILE A 811 -7.94 10.15 15.77
CA ILE A 811 -7.39 11.20 14.90
C ILE A 811 -8.08 12.53 15.24
N ILE A 812 -7.33 13.45 15.88
CA ILE A 812 -7.79 14.80 16.19
C ILE A 812 -7.71 15.68 14.94
N ALA A 813 -6.61 15.55 14.17
CA ALA A 813 -6.42 16.28 12.93
C ALA A 813 -5.47 15.51 11.98
N LEU A 814 -5.90 15.36 10.74
CA LEU A 814 -5.05 15.01 9.61
C LEU A 814 -5.32 16.06 8.53
N GLU A 815 -4.36 16.94 8.33
CA GLU A 815 -4.52 18.17 7.56
C GLU A 815 -3.37 18.32 6.58
N GLY A 816 -3.66 18.93 5.43
CA GLY A 816 -2.63 19.25 4.45
C GLY A 816 -2.92 20.62 3.81
N GLN A 817 -1.88 21.37 3.52
CA GLN A 817 -1.95 22.60 2.78
C GLN A 817 -0.94 22.58 1.63
N SER A 818 -1.46 22.58 0.41
CA SER A 818 -0.64 22.83 -0.80
C SER A 818 -1.16 24.08 -1.50
N THR A 819 -2.19 23.88 -2.28
CA THR A 819 -2.87 24.93 -3.08
C THR A 819 -4.11 25.44 -2.36
N THR A 820 -4.78 24.50 -1.70
CA THR A 820 -5.92 24.73 -0.82
C THR A 820 -5.69 23.95 0.47
N PHE A 821 -6.20 24.48 1.56
CA PHE A 821 -6.22 23.74 2.81
C PHE A 821 -7.18 22.55 2.65
N SER A 822 -6.70 21.36 2.90
CA SER A 822 -7.51 20.14 2.90
C SER A 822 -7.46 19.46 4.27
N VAL A 823 -8.62 19.12 4.78
CA VAL A 823 -8.79 18.37 6.03
C VAL A 823 -9.25 16.98 5.67
N ALA A 824 -8.49 15.97 6.03
CA ALA A 824 -8.88 14.58 5.85
C ALA A 824 -9.55 13.99 7.11
N THR A 825 -9.49 14.68 8.24
CA THR A 825 -10.01 14.22 9.54
C THR A 825 -11.49 13.91 9.46
N GLY A 826 -11.85 12.64 9.76
CA GLY A 826 -13.22 12.18 9.70
C GLY A 826 -13.69 11.76 8.30
N ALA A 827 -12.86 11.86 7.26
CA ALA A 827 -13.17 11.41 5.92
C ALA A 827 -12.88 9.92 5.76
N ILE A 828 -13.82 9.19 5.19
CA ILE A 828 -13.75 7.76 4.92
C ILE A 828 -13.29 7.50 3.50
N GLY A 829 -13.76 8.27 2.53
CA GLY A 829 -13.33 8.17 1.13
C GLY A 829 -11.94 8.76 0.92
N ALA A 830 -11.26 8.32 -0.13
CA ALA A 830 -10.00 8.92 -0.56
C ALA A 830 -10.27 10.29 -1.21
N GLY A 831 -9.57 11.31 -0.75
CA GLY A 831 -9.66 12.66 -1.35
C GLY A 831 -8.77 13.66 -0.64
N GLY A 832 -8.15 14.55 -1.41
CA GLY A 832 -7.28 15.61 -0.88
C GLY A 832 -5.79 15.26 -0.94
N LEU A 833 -4.96 16.10 -0.30
CA LEU A 833 -3.50 16.00 -0.26
C LEU A 833 -2.99 14.74 0.46
N VAL A 834 -3.78 14.23 1.37
CA VAL A 834 -3.51 12.99 2.09
C VAL A 834 -4.43 11.94 1.48
N ASN A 835 -3.91 11.14 0.57
CA ASN A 835 -4.66 10.06 -0.12
C ASN A 835 -4.95 8.87 0.80
N ALA A 836 -5.17 9.13 2.09
CA ALA A 836 -5.48 8.13 3.09
C ALA A 836 -6.81 8.43 3.76
N PRO A 837 -7.68 7.44 3.98
CA PRO A 837 -8.87 7.62 4.79
C PRO A 837 -8.46 7.91 6.25
N ALA A 838 -9.20 8.76 6.92
CA ALA A 838 -8.88 9.23 8.26
C ALA A 838 -10.11 9.22 9.18
N PRO A 839 -10.70 8.05 9.51
CA PRO A 839 -11.79 7.97 10.46
C PRO A 839 -11.37 8.58 11.79
N LYS A 840 -12.31 9.22 12.50
CA LYS A 840 -11.99 9.84 13.80
C LYS A 840 -11.54 8.83 14.84
N TRP A 841 -12.16 7.65 14.84
CA TRP A 841 -11.81 6.55 15.70
C TRP A 841 -11.61 5.26 14.91
N SER A 842 -10.54 4.57 15.18
CA SER A 842 -10.30 3.18 14.80
C SER A 842 -9.80 2.42 16.02
N GLY A 843 -10.21 1.17 16.18
CA GLY A 843 -9.83 0.37 17.34
C GLY A 843 -9.98 -1.12 17.09
N GLN A 844 -9.32 -1.88 17.95
CA GLN A 844 -9.38 -3.33 17.98
C GLN A 844 -9.39 -3.80 19.43
N ILE A 845 -10.24 -4.77 19.73
CA ILE A 845 -10.22 -5.51 20.99
C ILE A 845 -10.01 -6.99 20.66
N SER A 846 -9.08 -7.62 21.38
CA SER A 846 -8.80 -9.05 21.29
C SER A 846 -8.94 -9.70 22.65
N VAL A 847 -9.56 -10.88 22.70
CA VAL A 847 -9.68 -11.73 23.85
C VAL A 847 -9.11 -13.08 23.50
N SER A 848 -8.06 -13.50 24.20
CA SER A 848 -7.39 -14.78 23.98
C SER A 848 -7.47 -15.64 25.23
N TYR A 849 -7.76 -16.90 25.05
CA TYR A 849 -7.63 -17.95 26.03
C TYR A 849 -6.63 -18.98 25.53
N SER A 850 -5.71 -19.43 26.38
CA SER A 850 -4.76 -20.49 26.05
C SER A 850 -4.51 -21.40 27.22
N ASN A 851 -4.37 -22.70 26.94
CA ASN A 851 -3.81 -23.70 27.84
C ASN A 851 -2.84 -24.60 27.06
N ASP A 852 -2.32 -25.65 27.66
CA ASP A 852 -1.31 -26.54 27.03
C ASP A 852 -1.77 -27.12 25.67
N ALA A 853 -3.06 -27.43 25.53
CA ALA A 853 -3.60 -28.10 24.36
C ALA A 853 -4.40 -27.18 23.44
N PHE A 854 -4.92 -26.08 23.95
CA PHE A 854 -5.99 -25.34 23.31
C PHE A 854 -5.76 -23.84 23.32
N ARG A 855 -5.97 -23.18 22.20
CA ARG A 855 -5.89 -21.74 22.09
C ARG A 855 -7.10 -21.20 21.33
N PHE A 856 -7.72 -20.16 21.85
CA PHE A 856 -8.85 -19.46 21.25
C PHE A 856 -8.57 -17.96 21.26
N ASN A 857 -8.76 -17.30 20.12
CA ASN A 857 -8.70 -15.85 20.00
C ASN A 857 -9.97 -15.31 19.36
N TRP A 858 -10.52 -14.25 19.93
CA TRP A 858 -11.61 -13.45 19.39
C TRP A 858 -11.13 -12.01 19.22
N THR A 859 -11.22 -11.48 18.02
CA THR A 859 -10.80 -10.12 17.71
C THR A 859 -11.93 -9.36 17.01
N THR A 860 -12.29 -8.18 17.52
CA THR A 860 -13.25 -7.27 16.89
C THR A 860 -12.55 -5.96 16.55
N ARG A 861 -12.64 -5.58 15.28
CA ARG A 861 -12.16 -4.29 14.74
C ARG A 861 -13.32 -3.33 14.61
N TYR A 862 -13.09 -2.04 14.93
CA TYR A 862 -14.07 -0.97 14.88
C TYR A 862 -13.55 0.22 14.09
N ILE A 863 -14.39 0.80 13.24
CA ILE A 863 -14.14 2.04 12.50
C ILE A 863 -15.35 2.96 12.71
N SER A 864 -15.12 4.20 13.13
CA SER A 864 -16.19 5.17 13.35
C SER A 864 -16.87 5.60 12.04
N SER A 865 -18.09 6.06 12.16
CA SER A 865 -18.75 6.81 11.08
C SER A 865 -17.96 8.08 10.73
N GLY A 866 -18.19 8.59 9.53
CA GLY A 866 -17.56 9.82 9.07
C GLY A 866 -18.15 10.34 7.77
N ASP A 867 -17.52 11.38 7.24
CA ASP A 867 -17.87 11.95 5.95
C ASP A 867 -17.34 11.05 4.81
N MET A 868 -18.11 10.92 3.75
CA MET A 868 -17.67 10.18 2.57
C MET A 868 -16.47 10.87 1.90
N PHE A 869 -16.51 12.18 1.78
CA PHE A 869 -15.45 13.00 1.18
C PHE A 869 -15.19 14.26 2.00
N ALA A 870 -13.93 14.57 2.28
CA ALA A 870 -13.52 15.74 3.07
C ALA A 870 -13.76 17.09 2.38
N ASP A 871 -13.78 17.11 1.04
CA ASP A 871 -13.95 18.31 0.22
C ASP A 871 -15.42 18.58 -0.17
N LYS A 872 -16.37 17.91 0.48
CA LYS A 872 -17.80 18.04 0.20
C LYS A 872 -18.57 18.59 1.38
N ILE A 873 -19.48 19.52 1.09
CA ILE A 873 -20.46 20.04 2.04
C ILE A 873 -21.79 19.31 1.77
N ALA A 874 -22.29 18.58 2.75
CA ALA A 874 -23.60 17.94 2.67
C ALA A 874 -24.72 18.96 2.77
N CYS A 875 -25.54 19.06 1.74
CA CYS A 875 -26.76 19.87 1.73
C CYS A 875 -27.75 19.37 0.68
N ALA A 876 -28.96 18.98 1.07
CA ALA A 876 -30.01 18.55 0.13
C ALA A 876 -30.71 19.75 -0.54
N SER A 877 -30.76 20.89 0.13
CA SER A 877 -31.29 22.19 -0.32
C SER A 877 -30.70 23.30 0.55
N GLY A 878 -30.81 24.54 0.15
CA GLY A 878 -30.23 25.67 0.88
C GLY A 878 -28.70 25.62 0.95
N CYS A 879 -28.09 25.08 -0.08
CA CYS A 879 -26.63 25.00 -0.17
C CYS A 879 -25.98 26.38 -0.17
N PRO A 880 -24.76 26.53 0.38
CA PRO A 880 -24.03 27.80 0.38
C PRO A 880 -23.94 28.44 -1.02
N THR A 881 -24.27 29.73 -1.11
CA THR A 881 -24.15 30.53 -2.33
C THR A 881 -23.45 31.83 -2.01
N PRO A 882 -22.18 32.08 -2.40
CA PRO A 882 -21.34 31.14 -3.19
C PRO A 882 -20.84 29.96 -2.37
N VAL A 883 -20.50 28.86 -3.05
CA VAL A 883 -19.83 27.71 -2.44
C VAL A 883 -18.41 28.14 -2.04
N PRO A 884 -17.94 27.85 -0.80
CA PRO A 884 -16.59 28.19 -0.40
C PRO A 884 -15.52 27.61 -1.35
N ALA A 885 -14.46 28.38 -1.57
CA ALA A 885 -13.39 27.99 -2.50
C ALA A 885 -12.74 26.64 -2.08
N GLY A 886 -12.54 25.76 -3.04
CA GLY A 886 -11.97 24.43 -2.81
C GLY A 886 -12.96 23.37 -2.34
N LEU A 887 -14.21 23.74 -2.03
CA LEU A 887 -15.25 22.81 -1.64
C LEU A 887 -16.31 22.64 -2.75
N ARG A 888 -17.05 21.54 -2.68
CA ARG A 888 -18.22 21.28 -3.53
C ARG A 888 -19.39 20.87 -2.64
N THR A 889 -20.60 21.07 -3.10
CA THR A 889 -21.81 20.68 -2.39
C THR A 889 -22.34 19.36 -2.93
N VAL A 890 -22.83 18.50 -2.03
CA VAL A 890 -23.42 17.20 -2.34
C VAL A 890 -24.66 16.98 -1.47
N ASP A 891 -25.65 16.23 -1.96
CA ASP A 891 -26.88 15.99 -1.22
C ASP A 891 -26.69 15.07 0.01
N TYR A 892 -25.69 14.18 -0.01
CA TYR A 892 -25.41 13.24 1.07
C TYR A 892 -23.92 12.96 1.18
N ASN A 893 -23.33 13.02 2.39
CA ASN A 893 -21.89 12.84 2.60
C ASN A 893 -21.56 12.02 3.87
N TYR A 894 -22.32 10.97 4.17
CA TYR A 894 -22.14 10.21 5.41
C TYR A 894 -21.88 8.72 5.13
N VAL A 895 -20.95 8.13 5.89
CA VAL A 895 -20.67 6.68 5.93
C VAL A 895 -20.89 6.20 7.37
N PRO A 896 -21.68 5.14 7.59
CA PRO A 896 -21.92 4.60 8.93
C PRO A 896 -20.69 3.92 9.52
N SER A 897 -20.69 3.70 10.84
CA SER A 897 -19.66 2.94 11.53
C SER A 897 -19.66 1.46 11.09
N TYR A 898 -18.48 0.88 11.13
CA TYR A 898 -18.27 -0.51 10.75
C TYR A 898 -17.54 -1.28 11.86
N HIS A 899 -17.89 -2.55 12.01
CA HIS A 899 -17.15 -3.49 12.83
C HIS A 899 -17.11 -4.87 12.15
N ALA A 900 -16.01 -5.56 12.27
CA ALA A 900 -15.81 -6.93 11.82
C ALA A 900 -15.18 -7.75 12.94
N THR A 901 -15.62 -8.99 13.07
CA THR A 901 -15.17 -9.93 14.12
C THR A 901 -14.52 -11.13 13.47
N ASP A 902 -13.30 -11.42 13.90
CA ASP A 902 -12.52 -12.58 13.50
C ASP A 902 -12.39 -13.53 14.70
N ILE A 903 -12.36 -14.84 14.46
CA ILE A 903 -12.04 -15.85 15.48
C ILE A 903 -10.93 -16.76 14.98
N ALA A 904 -10.05 -17.14 15.87
CA ALA A 904 -9.02 -18.14 15.62
C ALA A 904 -9.04 -19.21 16.71
N PHE A 905 -8.76 -20.43 16.32
CA PHE A 905 -8.84 -21.60 17.14
C PHE A 905 -7.69 -22.54 16.80
N SER A 906 -6.92 -23.00 17.79
CA SER A 906 -5.91 -24.01 17.56
C SER A 906 -5.94 -25.09 18.63
N TYR A 907 -5.53 -26.31 18.23
CA TYR A 907 -5.46 -27.47 19.06
C TYR A 907 -4.12 -28.16 18.87
N ALA A 908 -3.33 -28.24 19.94
CA ALA A 908 -2.08 -28.98 19.98
C ALA A 908 -2.39 -30.49 20.15
N PHE A 909 -2.18 -31.24 19.08
CA PHE A 909 -2.38 -32.70 19.12
C PHE A 909 -1.10 -33.47 19.45
N TYR A 910 0.03 -32.80 19.52
CA TYR A 910 1.30 -33.32 19.99
C TYR A 910 2.04 -32.22 20.74
N THR A 911 2.53 -32.56 21.96
CA THR A 911 3.36 -31.68 22.78
C THR A 911 4.37 -32.55 23.54
N ASP A 912 5.66 -32.23 23.43
CA ASP A 912 6.77 -32.91 24.15
C ASP A 912 7.90 -31.87 24.36
N GLY A 913 7.89 -31.23 25.55
CA GLY A 913 8.76 -30.10 25.84
C GLY A 913 8.52 -28.94 24.87
N ASP A 914 9.59 -28.46 24.22
CA ASP A 914 9.53 -27.38 23.21
C ASP A 914 9.00 -27.85 21.84
N ARG A 915 8.72 -29.14 21.66
CA ARG A 915 8.19 -29.73 20.42
C ARG A 915 6.68 -29.73 20.47
N ASN A 916 6.07 -29.19 19.43
CA ASN A 916 4.62 -29.18 19.31
C ASN A 916 4.17 -29.34 17.86
N ALA A 917 2.95 -29.84 17.70
CA ALA A 917 2.23 -29.81 16.46
C ALA A 917 0.77 -29.48 16.73
N GLU A 918 0.24 -28.51 16.04
CA GLU A 918 -1.12 -28.03 16.25
C GLU A 918 -1.86 -27.85 14.92
N ALA A 919 -3.15 -28.15 14.94
CA ALA A 919 -4.07 -27.82 13.87
C ALA A 919 -4.81 -26.53 14.25
N TYR A 920 -5.07 -25.66 13.26
CA TYR A 920 -5.79 -24.43 13.51
C TYR A 920 -6.88 -24.15 12.48
N LEU A 921 -7.90 -23.40 12.92
CA LEU A 921 -8.97 -22.84 12.12
C LEU A 921 -9.08 -21.35 12.40
N ASN A 922 -9.06 -20.54 11.36
CA ASN A 922 -9.34 -19.12 11.46
C ASN A 922 -10.58 -18.76 10.60
N VAL A 923 -11.46 -17.91 11.14
CA VAL A 923 -12.63 -17.38 10.44
C VAL A 923 -12.58 -15.87 10.50
N ASP A 924 -12.25 -15.23 9.38
CA ASP A 924 -12.33 -13.79 9.26
C ASP A 924 -13.78 -13.37 8.96
N ASN A 925 -14.16 -12.20 9.47
CA ASN A 925 -15.49 -11.62 9.29
C ASN A 925 -16.59 -12.65 9.57
N LEU A 926 -16.58 -13.20 10.78
CA LEU A 926 -17.46 -14.29 11.23
C LEU A 926 -18.94 -14.07 10.85
N PHE A 927 -19.39 -12.82 10.93
CA PHE A 927 -20.79 -12.46 10.67
C PHE A 927 -21.08 -12.10 9.21
N ASP A 928 -20.10 -12.27 8.32
CA ASP A 928 -20.18 -11.97 6.86
C ASP A 928 -20.72 -10.55 6.58
N ARG A 929 -20.23 -9.57 7.35
CA ARG A 929 -20.68 -8.19 7.26
C ARG A 929 -20.14 -7.52 6.00
N ASP A 930 -21.02 -7.06 5.13
CA ASP A 930 -20.65 -6.28 3.96
C ASP A 930 -20.08 -4.91 4.34
N PRO A 931 -19.12 -4.38 3.57
CA PRO A 931 -18.57 -3.04 3.79
C PRO A 931 -19.60 -1.95 3.52
N PRO A 932 -19.54 -0.81 4.24
CA PRO A 932 -20.45 0.30 3.98
C PRO A 932 -20.16 0.90 2.58
N PRO A 933 -21.22 1.32 1.86
CA PRO A 933 -21.07 1.88 0.52
C PRO A 933 -20.43 3.27 0.54
N VAL A 934 -19.53 3.51 -0.40
CA VAL A 934 -18.94 4.81 -0.72
C VAL A 934 -19.21 5.11 -2.18
N ALA A 935 -19.79 6.27 -2.49
CA ALA A 935 -20.11 6.62 -3.86
C ALA A 935 -18.83 6.79 -4.70
N ILE A 936 -18.82 6.18 -5.89
CA ILE A 936 -17.69 6.33 -6.82
C ILE A 936 -17.65 7.77 -7.32
N SER A 937 -16.48 8.42 -7.12
CA SER A 937 -16.21 9.78 -7.56
C SER A 937 -15.06 9.79 -8.57
N GLY A 938 -15.37 10.12 -9.81
CA GLY A 938 -14.38 10.34 -10.86
C GLY A 938 -13.99 9.10 -11.66
N VAL A 939 -13.62 8.01 -11.03
CA VAL A 939 -13.10 6.79 -11.71
C VAL A 939 -14.12 5.68 -11.64
N ALA A 940 -14.78 5.39 -12.75
CA ALA A 940 -15.95 4.50 -12.81
C ALA A 940 -15.68 3.03 -12.44
N TYR A 941 -14.43 2.62 -12.39
CA TYR A 941 -14.02 1.25 -12.05
C TYR A 941 -13.56 1.06 -10.60
N SER A 942 -13.66 2.08 -9.75
CA SER A 942 -13.34 1.94 -8.32
C SER A 942 -14.39 1.07 -7.61
N PRO A 943 -14.00 0.32 -6.56
CA PRO A 943 -14.97 -0.38 -5.71
C PRO A 943 -15.95 0.60 -5.05
N MET A 944 -17.19 0.14 -4.80
CA MET A 944 -18.21 0.94 -4.12
C MET A 944 -18.05 0.96 -2.60
N THR A 945 -16.83 0.92 -2.13
CA THR A 945 -16.43 1.02 -0.72
C THR A 945 -15.02 1.55 -0.62
N GLN A 946 -14.50 1.72 0.61
CA GLN A 946 -13.11 2.07 0.87
C GLN A 946 -12.29 0.83 1.27
N PRO A 947 -11.60 0.16 0.32
CA PRO A 947 -10.91 -1.10 0.60
C PRO A 947 -9.68 -0.95 1.53
N ALA A 948 -9.21 0.28 1.76
CA ALA A 948 -8.15 0.56 2.74
C ALA A 948 -8.63 0.48 4.20
N LEU A 949 -9.94 0.47 4.44
CA LEU A 949 -10.55 0.43 5.77
C LEU A 949 -11.40 -0.81 5.99
N TYR A 950 -12.14 -1.23 4.96
CA TYR A 950 -13.20 -2.21 5.09
C TYR A 950 -12.85 -3.54 4.44
N ASP A 951 -13.34 -4.62 5.03
CA ASP A 951 -13.20 -5.95 4.46
C ASP A 951 -14.01 -6.07 3.16
N VAL A 952 -13.33 -6.41 2.06
CA VAL A 952 -13.94 -6.64 0.74
C VAL A 952 -14.15 -8.13 0.45
N PHE A 953 -13.57 -9.01 1.28
CA PHE A 953 -13.59 -10.45 1.07
C PHE A 953 -14.89 -11.10 1.58
N GLY A 954 -15.46 -10.55 2.67
CA GLY A 954 -16.51 -11.18 3.44
C GLY A 954 -15.97 -12.33 4.29
N ARG A 955 -16.84 -13.22 4.77
CA ARG A 955 -16.41 -14.32 5.62
C ARG A 955 -15.46 -15.27 4.88
N ALA A 956 -14.27 -15.48 5.47
CA ALA A 956 -13.23 -16.35 4.92
C ALA A 956 -12.77 -17.36 5.98
N PHE A 957 -12.48 -18.58 5.54
CA PHE A 957 -12.02 -19.69 6.36
C PHE A 957 -10.59 -20.01 6.00
N ARG A 958 -9.73 -20.24 7.01
CA ARG A 958 -8.38 -20.79 6.83
C ARG A 958 -8.19 -21.94 7.80
N VAL A 959 -7.63 -23.04 7.28
CA VAL A 959 -7.26 -24.22 8.07
C VAL A 959 -5.80 -24.53 7.80
N GLY A 960 -5.12 -25.03 8.82
CA GLY A 960 -3.73 -25.41 8.64
C GLY A 960 -3.19 -26.25 9.79
N VAL A 961 -1.96 -26.65 9.58
CA VAL A 961 -1.14 -27.36 10.57
C VAL A 961 0.19 -26.65 10.66
N ARG A 962 0.62 -26.37 11.89
CA ARG A 962 1.96 -25.88 12.19
C ARG A 962 2.64 -26.77 13.21
N PHE A 963 3.95 -26.82 13.11
CA PHE A 963 4.75 -27.66 14.01
C PHE A 963 6.10 -27.01 14.32
N ARG A 964 6.65 -27.38 15.47
CA ARG A 964 8.02 -27.08 15.92
C ARG A 964 8.61 -28.36 16.50
N MET A 965 9.83 -28.75 16.04
CA MET A 965 10.51 -29.99 16.43
C MET A 965 11.99 -29.76 16.72
#